data_93e60a363cf8fc9a18266e3090a6f4c7
#
_entry.id   93e60a363cf8fc9a18266e3090a6f4c7
#
_cell.length_a   1.000
_cell.length_b   1.000
_cell.length_c   1.000
_cell.angle_alpha   90.00
_cell.angle_beta   90.00
_cell.angle_gamma   90.00
#
_symmetry.space_group_name_H-M   'P 1'
#
loop_
_entity.id
_entity.type
_entity.pdbx_description
1 polymer ?
#
loop_
_entity_poly.entity_id
_entity_poly.type
_entity_poly.pdbx_seq_one_letter_code
_entity_poly.pdbx_strand_id
1 'polypeptide(L)'
;MLRGRFAAAIRDHLPLALGLALLLVLLRMTMAGPAVAEPWRLPLTFGTGLVHAAQDLLITGGLFAAFVAAATLARRDWTRRLLQRLFAVVAVLFLLAAVVNRQAVEVLGLPITFQWLMFADFFRSLTPQTAVTGSLDLAFWLGFAMAPLLLFGFARLLRRLLEAPLARLPQHRFWPTLAIGIAGYTLASLGYFYAKDQSITGSRHENPAVVLLRTAIADQGSNLFLLPTAAGDDDFRSLSPTVSVRTAAPPAAPAAIGPVAMDPAAIDNVVVFVAESVGHSYVGARFGGHSTTPHLDRLQATGIRFSDHYAPMPSSSRSLFSLLTGLYPRVAFRSETRQFPDLEVDSLSSLLGDAGWRTALFYSADLRFQSADRFLEGRGIETIRDVRDIPCVRPVTRTRWQFLDSVEDRCTAEAAIDWIDAVAGTPFFLMLWTNDAHHPYYDRGRTIPFVPERPLVDRYLNAVRATDAAIGRVVDHLEAIGALERTLIVVVGDHGQAFGEHGLFGHSQSVYEEEVRVPLILANPQLFAGTRDPTLGGIVDIAPTIVDLLGRQPPAEWQGRSLFAAERAPRTYFAAGHRDMLTGFREGQRKYVYNATRDVLEIYDLATDPGERSPLAVSDAERRRTLQRLASWVQYQEELFARLADGAVIRQVELPAARIEHPLIRPTALPASAAR
;
A
#
# COMPACT_ATOMS: atom_id res chain seq x y z
N MET A 1 -54.40 20.65 -9.24
CA MET A 1 -53.20 21.46 -8.98
C MET A 1 -51.91 20.64 -8.78
N LEU A 2 -51.88 19.65 -7.91
CA LEU A 2 -50.68 18.87 -7.64
C LEU A 2 -50.14 18.14 -8.88
N ARG A 3 -51.01 17.50 -9.66
CA ARG A 3 -50.64 16.80 -10.91
C ARG A 3 -50.00 17.71 -11.96
N GLY A 4 -50.50 18.93 -12.11
CA GLY A 4 -49.93 19.90 -13.07
C GLY A 4 -48.53 20.39 -12.62
N ARG A 5 -48.32 20.57 -11.30
CA ARG A 5 -47.03 20.93 -10.72
C ARG A 5 -46.00 19.82 -10.89
N PHE A 6 -46.41 18.56 -10.71
CA PHE A 6 -45.55 17.41 -10.91
C PHE A 6 -45.10 17.28 -12.37
N ALA A 7 -46.02 17.39 -13.33
CA ALA A 7 -45.70 17.37 -14.76
C ALA A 7 -44.75 18.52 -15.17
N ALA A 8 -44.90 19.69 -14.58
CA ALA A 8 -44.01 20.83 -14.78
C ALA A 8 -42.63 20.52 -14.17
N ALA A 9 -42.57 19.99 -12.95
CA ALA A 9 -41.32 19.62 -12.28
C ALA A 9 -40.54 18.57 -13.08
N ILE A 10 -41.19 17.55 -13.63
CA ILE A 10 -40.55 16.58 -14.54
C ILE A 10 -39.96 17.27 -15.75
N ARG A 11 -40.76 18.09 -16.48
CA ARG A 11 -40.29 18.79 -17.67
C ARG A 11 -39.06 19.67 -17.39
N ASP A 12 -39.02 20.28 -16.21
CA ASP A 12 -37.93 21.18 -15.82
C ASP A 12 -36.63 20.44 -15.46
N HIS A 13 -36.69 19.23 -14.86
CA HIS A 13 -35.51 18.53 -14.33
C HIS A 13 -35.08 17.36 -15.22
N LEU A 14 -36.00 16.68 -15.95
CA LEU A 14 -35.70 15.44 -16.70
C LEU A 14 -34.60 15.60 -17.76
N PRO A 15 -34.60 16.68 -18.60
CA PRO A 15 -33.58 16.82 -19.63
C PRO A 15 -32.17 16.91 -19.06
N LEU A 16 -31.98 17.56 -17.91
CA LEU A 16 -30.70 17.69 -17.24
C LEU A 16 -30.27 16.36 -16.59
N ALA A 17 -31.21 15.65 -15.96
CA ALA A 17 -30.97 14.34 -15.38
C ALA A 17 -30.54 13.31 -16.43
N LEU A 18 -31.20 13.26 -17.58
CA LEU A 18 -30.84 12.39 -18.69
C LEU A 18 -29.49 12.76 -19.31
N GLY A 19 -29.22 14.06 -19.45
CA GLY A 19 -27.94 14.56 -19.93
C GLY A 19 -26.79 14.14 -19.01
N LEU A 20 -26.99 14.28 -17.70
CA LEU A 20 -26.03 13.82 -16.68
C LEU A 20 -25.83 12.30 -16.76
N ALA A 21 -26.92 11.52 -16.79
CA ALA A 21 -26.85 10.07 -16.90
C ALA A 21 -26.06 9.60 -18.13
N LEU A 22 -26.32 10.20 -19.29
CA LEU A 22 -25.61 9.89 -20.53
C LEU A 22 -24.12 10.19 -20.42
N LEU A 23 -23.75 11.36 -19.91
CA LEU A 23 -22.33 11.75 -19.76
C LEU A 23 -21.59 10.84 -18.76
N LEU A 24 -22.25 10.41 -17.69
CA LEU A 24 -21.67 9.49 -16.72
C LEU A 24 -21.42 8.10 -17.35
N VAL A 25 -22.35 7.58 -18.15
CA VAL A 25 -22.15 6.33 -18.89
C VAL A 25 -20.99 6.46 -19.88
N LEU A 26 -20.93 7.55 -20.65
CA LEU A 26 -19.85 7.80 -21.59
C LEU A 26 -18.49 7.89 -20.86
N LEU A 27 -18.44 8.55 -19.72
CA LEU A 27 -17.24 8.64 -18.88
C LEU A 27 -16.79 7.25 -18.41
N ARG A 28 -17.72 6.40 -17.95
CA ARG A 28 -17.42 5.04 -17.51
C ARG A 28 -16.96 4.14 -18.66
N MET A 29 -17.47 4.33 -19.88
CA MET A 29 -16.98 3.63 -21.06
C MET A 29 -15.49 3.90 -21.31
N THR A 30 -15.01 5.13 -21.08
CA THR A 30 -13.58 5.46 -21.26
C THR A 30 -12.68 4.80 -20.22
N MET A 31 -13.22 4.35 -19.09
CA MET A 31 -12.47 3.61 -18.05
C MET A 31 -12.39 2.10 -18.34
N ALA A 32 -13.20 1.58 -19.26
CA ALA A 32 -13.27 0.15 -19.57
C ALA A 32 -12.12 -0.36 -20.48
N GLY A 33 -11.15 0.51 -20.82
CA GLY A 33 -9.96 0.14 -21.62
C GLY A 33 -10.07 0.45 -23.12
N PRO A 34 -9.10 0.05 -23.94
CA PRO A 34 -8.92 0.50 -25.34
C PRO A 34 -9.93 -0.06 -26.36
N ALA A 35 -11.07 -0.58 -25.91
CA ALA A 35 -12.12 -1.13 -26.77
C ALA A 35 -12.72 -0.11 -27.78
N VAL A 36 -12.37 1.18 -27.65
CA VAL A 36 -12.81 2.24 -28.57
C VAL A 36 -12.17 2.13 -29.97
N ALA A 37 -11.07 1.38 -30.11
CA ALA A 37 -10.39 1.19 -31.39
C ALA A 37 -11.10 0.19 -32.32
N GLU A 38 -12.09 -0.57 -31.82
CA GLU A 38 -12.75 -1.65 -32.57
C GLU A 38 -14.28 -1.41 -32.62
N PRO A 39 -14.82 -0.83 -33.74
CA PRO A 39 -16.22 -0.40 -33.83
C PRO A 39 -17.27 -1.49 -33.54
N TRP A 40 -16.96 -2.77 -33.83
CA TRP A 40 -17.89 -3.88 -33.55
C TRP A 40 -18.03 -4.21 -32.06
N ARG A 41 -17.14 -3.70 -31.20
CA ARG A 41 -17.23 -3.86 -29.75
C ARG A 41 -18.03 -2.76 -29.06
N LEU A 42 -18.45 -1.74 -29.79
CA LEU A 42 -19.22 -0.61 -29.25
C LEU A 42 -20.45 -1.03 -28.41
N PRO A 43 -21.29 -2.00 -28.83
CA PRO A 43 -22.44 -2.42 -28.02
C PRO A 43 -22.02 -3.07 -26.68
N LEU A 44 -20.95 -3.88 -26.70
CA LEU A 44 -20.41 -4.52 -25.49
C LEU A 44 -19.79 -3.48 -24.57
N THR A 45 -19.04 -2.54 -25.12
CA THR A 45 -18.43 -1.43 -24.38
C THR A 45 -19.49 -0.52 -23.76
N PHE A 46 -20.59 -0.26 -24.46
CA PHE A 46 -21.72 0.49 -23.92
C PHE A 46 -22.43 -0.26 -22.80
N GLY A 47 -22.66 -1.58 -22.97
CA GLY A 47 -23.20 -2.45 -21.94
C GLY A 47 -22.33 -2.47 -20.67
N THR A 48 -21.03 -2.60 -20.84
CA THR A 48 -20.05 -2.51 -19.74
C THR A 48 -20.07 -1.15 -19.06
N GLY A 49 -20.14 -0.06 -19.85
CA GLY A 49 -20.29 1.30 -19.33
C GLY A 49 -21.55 1.50 -18.50
N LEU A 50 -22.68 0.91 -18.92
CA LEU A 50 -23.93 0.92 -18.14
C LEU A 50 -23.79 0.21 -16.79
N VAL A 51 -23.20 -0.97 -16.77
CA VAL A 51 -22.96 -1.74 -15.53
C VAL A 51 -22.06 -0.93 -14.59
N HIS A 52 -20.97 -0.38 -15.09
CA HIS A 52 -20.04 0.44 -14.30
C HIS A 52 -20.65 1.78 -13.84
N ALA A 53 -21.61 2.34 -14.60
CA ALA A 53 -22.32 3.56 -14.21
C ALA A 53 -23.55 3.28 -13.34
N ALA A 54 -23.88 2.03 -13.03
CA ALA A 54 -25.12 1.68 -12.35
C ALA A 54 -25.34 2.46 -11.06
N GLN A 55 -24.32 2.62 -10.22
CA GLN A 55 -24.39 3.41 -8.99
C GLN A 55 -24.60 4.90 -9.28
N ASP A 56 -23.91 5.45 -10.27
CA ASP A 56 -24.04 6.84 -10.70
C ASP A 56 -25.47 7.11 -11.22
N LEU A 57 -26.03 6.16 -11.98
CA LEU A 57 -27.39 6.25 -12.51
C LEU A 57 -28.45 6.17 -11.41
N LEU A 58 -28.26 5.29 -10.42
CA LEU A 58 -29.16 5.20 -9.26
C LEU A 58 -29.15 6.49 -8.45
N ILE A 59 -27.98 7.07 -8.18
CA ILE A 59 -27.87 8.33 -7.44
C ILE A 59 -28.51 9.46 -8.24
N THR A 60 -28.24 9.54 -9.55
CA THR A 60 -28.84 10.55 -10.43
C THR A 60 -30.35 10.42 -10.44
N GLY A 61 -30.90 9.22 -10.52
CA GLY A 61 -32.35 8.95 -10.45
C GLY A 61 -32.95 9.34 -9.10
N GLY A 62 -32.27 9.05 -8.00
CA GLY A 62 -32.68 9.45 -6.65
C GLY A 62 -32.68 10.96 -6.46
N LEU A 63 -31.62 11.64 -6.90
CA LEU A 63 -31.55 13.11 -6.88
C LEU A 63 -32.68 13.74 -7.73
N PHE A 64 -32.85 13.25 -8.95
CA PHE A 64 -33.96 13.68 -9.81
C PHE A 64 -35.32 13.54 -9.12
N ALA A 65 -35.61 12.38 -8.55
CA ALA A 65 -36.88 12.13 -7.84
C ALA A 65 -37.05 13.07 -6.64
N ALA A 66 -36.00 13.30 -5.85
CA ALA A 66 -36.04 14.20 -4.70
C ALA A 66 -36.31 15.65 -5.11
N PHE A 67 -35.64 16.16 -6.15
CA PHE A 67 -35.84 17.52 -6.64
C PHE A 67 -37.21 17.69 -7.30
N VAL A 68 -37.69 16.70 -8.05
CA VAL A 68 -39.06 16.69 -8.62
C VAL A 68 -40.10 16.71 -7.51
N ALA A 69 -39.95 15.90 -6.46
CA ALA A 69 -40.86 15.91 -5.31
C ALA A 69 -40.87 17.27 -4.60
N ALA A 70 -39.69 17.83 -4.30
CA ALA A 70 -39.55 19.13 -3.67
C ALA A 70 -40.19 20.27 -4.54
N ALA A 71 -39.91 20.26 -5.84
CA ALA A 71 -40.48 21.24 -6.79
C ALA A 71 -42.01 21.11 -6.93
N THR A 72 -42.54 19.88 -6.81
CA THR A 72 -43.98 19.62 -6.82
C THR A 72 -44.67 20.19 -5.58
N LEU A 73 -44.05 20.08 -4.43
CA LEU A 73 -44.55 20.60 -3.15
C LEU A 73 -44.38 22.12 -3.02
N ALA A 74 -43.43 22.70 -3.75
CA ALA A 74 -43.19 24.14 -3.72
C ALA A 74 -44.40 24.95 -4.19
N ARG A 75 -44.90 25.84 -3.32
CA ARG A 75 -46.06 26.67 -3.59
C ARG A 75 -45.73 27.97 -4.36
N ARG A 76 -44.51 28.48 -4.18
CA ARG A 76 -44.04 29.75 -4.77
C ARG A 76 -43.17 29.48 -6.00
N ASP A 77 -43.34 30.25 -7.06
CA ASP A 77 -42.58 30.06 -8.30
C ASP A 77 -41.07 30.34 -8.16
N TRP A 78 -40.71 31.27 -7.28
CA TRP A 78 -39.31 31.53 -7.00
C TRP A 78 -38.62 30.30 -6.36
N THR A 79 -39.32 29.58 -5.47
CA THR A 79 -38.79 28.35 -4.83
C THR A 79 -38.54 27.26 -5.87
N ARG A 80 -39.42 27.11 -6.86
CA ARG A 80 -39.23 26.15 -7.96
C ARG A 80 -38.02 26.52 -8.81
N ARG A 81 -37.88 27.80 -9.16
CA ARG A 81 -36.69 28.27 -9.90
C ARG A 81 -35.42 28.08 -9.11
N LEU A 82 -35.43 28.27 -7.80
CA LEU A 82 -34.30 28.01 -6.92
C LEU A 82 -33.95 26.52 -6.94
N LEU A 83 -34.92 25.63 -6.76
CA LEU A 83 -34.70 24.16 -6.81
C LEU A 83 -34.13 23.71 -8.16
N GLN A 84 -34.61 24.27 -9.27
CA GLN A 84 -34.08 23.97 -10.59
C GLN A 84 -32.61 24.41 -10.73
N ARG A 85 -32.26 25.60 -10.23
CA ARG A 85 -30.86 26.06 -10.21
C ARG A 85 -29.98 25.20 -9.29
N LEU A 86 -30.47 24.84 -8.11
CA LEU A 86 -29.76 23.96 -7.19
C LEU A 86 -29.53 22.58 -7.81
N PHE A 87 -30.53 22.01 -8.48
CA PHE A 87 -30.36 20.76 -9.21
C PHE A 87 -29.28 20.87 -10.29
N ALA A 88 -29.26 21.99 -11.03
CA ALA A 88 -28.23 22.22 -12.04
C ALA A 88 -26.81 22.30 -11.41
N VAL A 89 -26.67 22.99 -10.28
CA VAL A 89 -25.41 23.07 -9.55
C VAL A 89 -24.96 21.66 -9.05
N VAL A 90 -25.88 20.91 -8.43
CA VAL A 90 -25.62 19.56 -7.97
C VAL A 90 -25.21 18.65 -9.13
N ALA A 91 -25.90 18.72 -10.27
CA ALA A 91 -25.60 17.94 -11.46
C ALA A 91 -24.20 18.25 -12.02
N VAL A 92 -23.82 19.53 -12.06
CA VAL A 92 -22.47 19.96 -12.48
C VAL A 92 -21.41 19.44 -11.50
N LEU A 93 -21.61 19.64 -10.21
CA LEU A 93 -20.64 19.17 -9.19
C LEU A 93 -20.48 17.65 -9.23
N PHE A 94 -21.57 16.92 -9.42
CA PHE A 94 -21.55 15.47 -9.54
C PHE A 94 -20.78 14.99 -10.78
N LEU A 95 -20.98 15.65 -11.92
CA LEU A 95 -20.23 15.36 -13.14
C LEU A 95 -18.74 15.69 -13.00
N LEU A 96 -18.41 16.85 -12.44
CA LEU A 96 -17.02 17.24 -12.20
C LEU A 96 -16.32 16.29 -11.23
N ALA A 97 -16.99 15.86 -10.16
CA ALA A 97 -16.48 14.85 -9.25
C ALA A 97 -16.20 13.51 -9.96
N ALA A 98 -17.07 13.11 -10.89
CA ALA A 98 -16.85 11.91 -11.69
C ALA A 98 -15.65 12.04 -12.65
N VAL A 99 -15.44 13.22 -13.25
CA VAL A 99 -14.27 13.51 -14.10
C VAL A 99 -12.97 13.44 -13.28
N VAL A 100 -12.95 14.06 -12.11
CA VAL A 100 -11.80 14.02 -11.19
C VAL A 100 -11.54 12.59 -10.73
N ASN A 101 -12.60 11.87 -10.36
CA ASN A 101 -12.48 10.48 -9.93
C ASN A 101 -11.94 9.56 -11.02
N ARG A 102 -12.32 9.78 -12.29
CA ARG A 102 -11.74 9.03 -13.40
C ARG A 102 -10.23 9.16 -13.40
N GLN A 103 -9.72 10.38 -13.25
CA GLN A 103 -8.29 10.67 -13.20
C GLN A 103 -7.63 9.99 -11.98
N ALA A 104 -8.28 10.07 -10.82
CA ALA A 104 -7.81 9.41 -9.61
C ALA A 104 -7.71 7.88 -9.78
N VAL A 105 -8.73 7.25 -10.35
CA VAL A 105 -8.71 5.80 -10.63
C VAL A 105 -7.62 5.43 -11.64
N GLU A 106 -7.39 6.26 -12.64
CA GLU A 106 -6.32 6.02 -13.62
C GLU A 106 -4.94 6.08 -12.98
N VAL A 107 -4.76 6.95 -11.98
CA VAL A 107 -3.49 7.21 -11.29
C VAL A 107 -3.31 6.33 -10.05
N LEU A 108 -4.31 6.25 -9.20
CA LEU A 108 -4.25 5.57 -7.90
C LEU A 108 -4.78 4.13 -7.95
N GLY A 109 -5.39 3.73 -9.07
CA GLY A 109 -6.06 2.44 -9.21
C GLY A 109 -7.41 2.34 -8.51
N LEU A 110 -7.83 3.36 -7.74
CA LEU A 110 -9.07 3.38 -6.95
C LEU A 110 -9.68 4.78 -6.86
N PRO A 111 -10.97 4.89 -6.53
CA PRO A 111 -11.61 6.17 -6.20
C PRO A 111 -10.95 6.85 -5.00
N ILE A 112 -10.95 8.18 -4.98
CA ILE A 112 -10.45 8.96 -3.85
C ILE A 112 -11.26 8.61 -2.59
N THR A 113 -10.58 8.15 -1.54
CA THR A 113 -11.14 7.91 -0.21
C THR A 113 -10.88 9.09 0.72
N PHE A 114 -11.67 9.19 1.79
CA PHE A 114 -11.42 10.20 2.84
C PHE A 114 -10.05 9.96 3.50
N GLN A 115 -9.68 8.71 3.68
CA GLN A 115 -8.40 8.31 4.24
C GLN A 115 -7.25 8.77 3.37
N TRP A 116 -7.36 8.61 2.06
CA TRP A 116 -6.33 9.07 1.14
C TRP A 116 -6.09 10.58 1.26
N LEU A 117 -7.18 11.37 1.37
CA LEU A 117 -7.07 12.81 1.60
C LEU A 117 -6.37 13.14 2.92
N MET A 118 -6.62 12.36 3.97
CA MET A 118 -5.98 12.53 5.29
C MET A 118 -4.53 12.08 5.26
N PHE A 119 -4.24 10.94 4.64
CA PHE A 119 -2.89 10.39 4.47
C PHE A 119 -2.00 11.35 3.68
N ALA A 120 -2.45 11.82 2.54
CA ALA A 120 -1.72 12.75 1.70
C ALA A 120 -1.61 14.16 2.31
N ASP A 121 -2.30 14.45 3.43
CA ASP A 121 -2.44 15.81 4.00
C ASP A 121 -2.84 16.86 2.95
N PHE A 122 -3.71 16.44 2.06
CA PHE A 122 -4.05 17.18 0.85
C PHE A 122 -4.49 18.63 1.12
N PHE A 123 -5.11 18.86 2.29
CA PHE A 123 -5.61 20.19 2.64
C PHE A 123 -4.57 21.10 3.33
N ARG A 124 -3.43 20.56 3.76
CA ARG A 124 -2.44 21.29 4.55
C ARG A 124 -1.07 21.42 3.90
N SER A 125 -0.75 20.57 2.93
CA SER A 125 0.54 20.53 2.26
C SER A 125 0.39 20.91 0.79
N LEU A 126 1.29 21.73 0.27
CA LEU A 126 1.36 22.07 -1.15
C LEU A 126 1.94 20.91 -1.99
N THR A 127 2.75 20.04 -1.39
CA THR A 127 3.43 18.95 -2.11
C THR A 127 2.46 17.93 -2.73
N PRO A 128 1.47 17.38 -2.01
CA PRO A 128 0.47 16.51 -2.63
C PRO A 128 -0.41 17.24 -3.64
N GLN A 129 -0.73 18.54 -3.38
CA GLN A 129 -1.50 19.35 -4.31
C GLN A 129 -0.74 19.57 -5.62
N THR A 130 0.55 19.88 -5.55
CA THR A 130 1.40 20.06 -6.75
C THR A 130 1.63 18.75 -7.48
N ALA A 131 1.78 17.63 -6.76
CA ALA A 131 1.88 16.31 -7.36
C ALA A 131 0.61 15.93 -8.13
N VAL A 132 -0.56 16.11 -7.52
CA VAL A 132 -1.85 15.87 -8.20
C VAL A 132 -2.04 16.83 -9.38
N THR A 133 -1.81 18.12 -9.21
CA THR A 133 -1.97 19.08 -10.31
C THR A 133 -0.94 18.88 -11.43
N GLY A 134 0.28 18.45 -11.09
CA GLY A 134 1.32 18.10 -12.07
C GLY A 134 0.98 16.86 -12.91
N SER A 135 0.13 15.97 -12.39
CA SER A 135 -0.37 14.79 -13.12
C SER A 135 -1.56 15.10 -14.05
N LEU A 136 -2.13 16.32 -13.96
CA LEU A 136 -3.29 16.75 -14.74
C LEU A 136 -2.82 17.39 -16.05
N ASP A 137 -3.04 16.70 -17.15
CA ASP A 137 -2.67 17.17 -18.48
C ASP A 137 -3.71 18.13 -19.09
N LEU A 138 -3.37 18.67 -20.28
CA LEU A 138 -4.27 19.53 -21.03
C LEU A 138 -5.61 18.84 -21.35
N ALA A 139 -5.61 17.52 -21.61
CA ALA A 139 -6.82 16.78 -21.93
C ALA A 139 -7.75 16.69 -20.71
N PHE A 140 -7.19 16.53 -19.49
CA PHE A 140 -7.96 16.63 -18.26
C PHE A 140 -8.61 18.00 -18.11
N TRP A 141 -7.83 19.08 -18.23
CA TRP A 141 -8.35 20.45 -18.06
C TRP A 141 -9.40 20.82 -19.11
N LEU A 142 -9.18 20.39 -20.37
CA LEU A 142 -10.21 20.55 -21.41
C LEU A 142 -11.48 19.75 -21.09
N GLY A 143 -11.35 18.49 -20.68
CA GLY A 143 -12.47 17.65 -20.27
C GLY A 143 -13.24 18.24 -19.08
N PHE A 144 -12.52 18.72 -18.07
CA PHE A 144 -13.10 19.37 -16.89
C PHE A 144 -13.86 20.65 -17.24
N ALA A 145 -13.29 21.52 -18.06
CA ALA A 145 -13.94 22.75 -18.52
C ALA A 145 -15.14 22.49 -19.46
N MET A 146 -15.00 21.48 -20.33
CA MET A 146 -16.05 21.13 -21.30
C MET A 146 -17.23 20.36 -20.68
N ALA A 147 -17.03 19.65 -19.57
CA ALA A 147 -18.07 18.82 -18.96
C ALA A 147 -19.38 19.59 -18.66
N PRO A 148 -19.38 20.78 -18.01
CA PRO A 148 -20.58 21.56 -17.82
C PRO A 148 -21.21 22.04 -19.14
N LEU A 149 -20.40 22.42 -20.12
CA LEU A 149 -20.89 22.88 -21.43
C LEU A 149 -21.59 21.73 -22.16
N LEU A 150 -21.03 20.55 -22.16
CA LEU A 150 -21.65 19.35 -22.72
C LEU A 150 -22.92 18.98 -21.98
N LEU A 151 -22.94 19.05 -20.63
CA LEU A 151 -24.14 18.79 -19.85
C LEU A 151 -25.30 19.69 -20.23
N PHE A 152 -25.08 21.01 -20.30
CA PHE A 152 -26.10 21.94 -20.67
C PHE A 152 -26.49 21.86 -22.17
N GLY A 153 -25.50 21.56 -23.03
CA GLY A 153 -25.75 21.30 -24.46
C GLY A 153 -26.67 20.10 -24.68
N PHE A 154 -26.35 18.96 -24.05
CA PHE A 154 -27.21 17.76 -24.09
C PHE A 154 -28.56 17.99 -23.44
N ALA A 155 -28.60 18.65 -22.29
CA ALA A 155 -29.88 18.99 -21.65
C ALA A 155 -30.78 19.87 -22.56
N ARG A 156 -30.18 20.82 -23.27
CA ARG A 156 -30.91 21.67 -24.25
C ARG A 156 -31.42 20.85 -25.45
N LEU A 157 -30.59 19.97 -25.99
CA LEU A 157 -30.97 19.05 -27.08
C LEU A 157 -32.11 18.13 -26.63
N LEU A 158 -31.95 17.48 -25.48
CA LEU A 158 -32.97 16.58 -24.92
C LEU A 158 -34.28 17.33 -24.60
N ARG A 159 -34.19 18.56 -24.11
CA ARG A 159 -35.38 19.38 -23.89
C ARG A 159 -36.16 19.56 -25.20
N ARG A 160 -35.48 19.90 -26.31
CA ARG A 160 -36.15 20.06 -27.64
C ARG A 160 -36.78 18.75 -28.12
N LEU A 161 -36.08 17.61 -27.95
CA LEU A 161 -36.55 16.29 -28.37
C LEU A 161 -37.73 15.77 -27.53
N LEU A 162 -37.74 16.08 -26.24
CA LEU A 162 -38.72 15.57 -25.27
C LEU A 162 -39.93 16.52 -25.11
N GLU A 163 -39.86 17.75 -25.62
CA GLU A 163 -40.92 18.75 -25.43
C GLU A 163 -42.27 18.26 -25.98
N ALA A 164 -42.32 17.73 -27.21
CA ALA A 164 -43.54 17.21 -27.83
C ALA A 164 -44.04 15.89 -27.18
N PRO A 165 -43.19 14.87 -26.89
CA PRO A 165 -43.60 13.67 -26.18
C PRO A 165 -44.11 13.94 -24.76
N LEU A 166 -43.43 14.82 -23.98
CA LEU A 166 -43.84 15.16 -22.61
C LEU A 166 -45.15 15.97 -22.58
N ALA A 167 -45.41 16.83 -23.59
CA ALA A 167 -46.64 17.56 -23.69
C ALA A 167 -47.87 16.65 -24.01
N ARG A 168 -47.65 15.53 -24.69
CA ARG A 168 -48.68 14.57 -25.10
C ARG A 168 -48.98 13.48 -24.05
N LEU A 169 -48.28 13.44 -22.91
CA LEU A 169 -48.51 12.43 -21.88
C LEU A 169 -49.94 12.61 -21.29
N PRO A 170 -50.82 11.61 -21.47
CA PRO A 170 -52.21 11.71 -21.00
C PRO A 170 -52.25 11.74 -19.47
N GLN A 171 -53.02 12.67 -18.90
CA GLN A 171 -53.11 12.83 -17.44
C GLN A 171 -53.58 11.56 -16.71
N HIS A 172 -54.36 10.70 -17.36
CA HIS A 172 -54.85 9.45 -16.76
C HIS A 172 -53.76 8.38 -16.64
N ARG A 173 -52.65 8.44 -17.39
CA ARG A 173 -51.52 7.50 -17.30
C ARG A 173 -50.46 7.90 -16.27
N PHE A 174 -50.66 9.05 -15.61
CA PHE A 174 -49.71 9.58 -14.63
C PHE A 174 -49.33 8.59 -13.54
N TRP A 175 -50.32 8.04 -12.83
CA TRP A 175 -50.08 7.10 -11.72
C TRP A 175 -49.45 5.78 -12.18
N PRO A 176 -49.93 5.14 -13.26
CA PRO A 176 -49.23 3.98 -13.82
C PRO A 176 -47.76 4.26 -14.21
N THR A 177 -47.49 5.38 -14.87
CA THR A 177 -46.12 5.75 -15.28
C THR A 177 -45.21 5.97 -14.07
N LEU A 178 -45.72 6.67 -13.06
CA LEU A 178 -44.97 6.86 -11.79
C LEU A 178 -44.72 5.54 -11.09
N ALA A 179 -45.72 4.66 -10.99
CA ALA A 179 -45.58 3.34 -10.38
C ALA A 179 -44.56 2.47 -11.11
N ILE A 180 -44.58 2.46 -12.46
CA ILE A 180 -43.60 1.76 -13.30
C ILE A 180 -42.21 2.35 -13.06
N GLY A 181 -42.06 3.67 -12.99
CA GLY A 181 -40.79 4.33 -12.73
C GLY A 181 -40.23 3.97 -11.37
N ILE A 182 -41.04 3.99 -10.33
CA ILE A 182 -40.64 3.56 -8.95
C ILE A 182 -40.27 2.08 -8.93
N ALA A 183 -41.09 1.21 -9.52
CA ALA A 183 -40.82 -0.22 -9.58
C ALA A 183 -39.54 -0.51 -10.35
N GLY A 184 -39.32 0.13 -11.49
CA GLY A 184 -38.08 0.02 -12.28
C GLY A 184 -36.84 0.48 -11.51
N TYR A 185 -36.95 1.62 -10.82
CA TYR A 185 -35.87 2.12 -9.97
C TYR A 185 -35.56 1.17 -8.80
N THR A 186 -36.59 0.66 -8.13
CA THR A 186 -36.44 -0.30 -7.04
C THR A 186 -35.79 -1.60 -7.52
N LEU A 187 -36.25 -2.13 -8.66
CA LEU A 187 -35.70 -3.35 -9.26
C LEU A 187 -34.22 -3.15 -9.69
N ALA A 188 -33.92 -2.01 -10.31
CA ALA A 188 -32.55 -1.66 -10.67
C ALA A 188 -31.64 -1.53 -9.44
N SER A 189 -32.16 -0.94 -8.35
CA SER A 189 -31.44 -0.83 -7.07
C SER A 189 -31.16 -2.20 -6.46
N LEU A 190 -32.17 -3.07 -6.40
CA LEU A 190 -32.01 -4.45 -5.91
C LEU A 190 -31.03 -5.25 -6.76
N GLY A 191 -31.13 -5.14 -8.10
CA GLY A 191 -30.19 -5.77 -9.02
C GLY A 191 -28.76 -5.28 -8.84
N TYR A 192 -28.57 -3.98 -8.62
CA TYR A 192 -27.25 -3.43 -8.32
C TYR A 192 -26.67 -3.97 -7.02
N PHE A 193 -27.45 -3.98 -5.94
CA PHE A 193 -26.98 -4.52 -4.65
C PHE A 193 -26.64 -6.00 -4.74
N TYR A 194 -27.45 -6.79 -5.43
CA TYR A 194 -27.16 -8.19 -5.69
C TYR A 194 -25.88 -8.37 -6.50
N ALA A 195 -25.70 -7.63 -7.60
CA ALA A 195 -24.52 -7.70 -8.43
C ALA A 195 -23.24 -7.26 -7.68
N LYS A 196 -23.37 -6.28 -6.78
CA LYS A 196 -22.27 -5.83 -5.91
C LYS A 196 -21.86 -6.89 -4.91
N ASP A 197 -22.83 -7.59 -4.31
CA ASP A 197 -22.57 -8.70 -3.37
C ASP A 197 -21.83 -9.85 -4.06
N GLN A 198 -22.12 -10.11 -5.34
CA GLN A 198 -21.42 -11.11 -6.16
C GLN A 198 -20.09 -10.62 -6.76
N SER A 199 -19.56 -9.47 -6.30
CA SER A 199 -18.31 -8.86 -6.81
C SER A 199 -18.28 -8.58 -8.33
N ILE A 200 -19.45 -8.56 -9.00
CA ILE A 200 -19.57 -8.30 -10.45
C ILE A 200 -19.14 -6.86 -10.80
N THR A 201 -19.36 -5.91 -9.86
CA THR A 201 -18.93 -4.51 -10.03
C THR A 201 -17.69 -4.26 -9.18
N GLY A 202 -16.53 -4.19 -9.80
CA GLY A 202 -15.28 -3.89 -9.12
C GLY A 202 -15.29 -2.51 -8.44
N SER A 203 -14.55 -2.37 -7.37
CA SER A 203 -14.42 -1.15 -6.56
C SER A 203 -13.95 0.11 -7.33
N ARG A 204 -13.23 -0.07 -8.44
CA ARG A 204 -12.77 1.02 -9.33
C ARG A 204 -13.92 1.87 -9.89
N HIS A 205 -15.11 1.29 -9.97
CA HIS A 205 -16.29 1.90 -10.57
C HIS A 205 -17.29 2.42 -9.52
N GLU A 206 -16.97 2.40 -8.23
CA GLU A 206 -17.80 3.01 -7.20
C GLU A 206 -17.91 4.53 -7.41
N ASN A 207 -19.07 5.09 -7.05
CA ASN A 207 -19.28 6.53 -7.13
C ASN A 207 -18.40 7.27 -6.11
N PRO A 208 -17.65 8.31 -6.51
CA PRO A 208 -16.72 9.01 -5.63
C PRO A 208 -17.38 9.64 -4.41
N ALA A 209 -18.58 10.18 -4.55
CA ALA A 209 -19.31 10.80 -3.43
C ALA A 209 -19.70 9.75 -2.38
N VAL A 210 -20.11 8.55 -2.83
CA VAL A 210 -20.44 7.43 -1.94
C VAL A 210 -19.20 6.92 -1.26
N VAL A 211 -18.09 6.77 -2.00
CA VAL A 211 -16.82 6.33 -1.43
C VAL A 211 -16.32 7.32 -0.37
N LEU A 212 -16.27 8.60 -0.69
CA LEU A 212 -15.86 9.64 0.25
C LEU A 212 -16.73 9.66 1.51
N LEU A 213 -18.06 9.63 1.34
CA LEU A 213 -19.00 9.66 2.46
C LEU A 213 -18.87 8.39 3.32
N ARG A 214 -18.86 7.21 2.68
CA ARG A 214 -18.72 5.93 3.36
C ARG A 214 -17.41 5.88 4.14
N THR A 215 -16.31 6.28 3.52
CA THR A 215 -14.99 6.25 4.12
C THR A 215 -14.78 7.36 5.17
N ALA A 216 -15.52 8.45 5.12
CA ALA A 216 -15.52 9.48 6.16
C ALA A 216 -16.32 9.10 7.41
N ILE A 217 -17.40 8.32 7.22
CA ILE A 217 -18.30 7.89 8.31
C ILE A 217 -17.85 6.54 8.89
N ALA A 218 -17.19 5.71 8.08
CA ALA A 218 -16.70 4.41 8.54
C ALA A 218 -15.79 4.62 9.75
N ASP A 219 -16.21 4.09 10.87
CA ASP A 219 -15.45 4.12 12.11
C ASP A 219 -14.29 3.14 11.97
N GLN A 220 -13.10 3.72 11.84
CA GLN A 220 -11.94 3.08 11.27
C GLN A 220 -11.16 2.35 12.35
N GLY A 221 -11.57 1.11 12.61
CA GLY A 221 -10.93 0.25 13.59
C GLY A 221 -11.44 0.44 15.01
N SER A 222 -12.38 1.36 15.29
CA SER A 222 -12.93 1.56 16.62
C SER A 222 -13.55 0.27 17.19
N ASN A 223 -14.10 -0.59 16.33
CA ASN A 223 -14.61 -1.89 16.77
C ASN A 223 -13.51 -2.77 17.38
N LEU A 224 -12.27 -2.70 16.89
CA LEU A 224 -11.14 -3.44 17.47
C LEU A 224 -10.72 -2.89 18.83
N PHE A 225 -10.85 -1.57 19.07
CA PHE A 225 -10.54 -0.96 20.37
C PHE A 225 -11.58 -1.33 21.46
N LEU A 226 -12.79 -1.69 21.07
CA LEU A 226 -13.87 -2.05 22.00
C LEU A 226 -13.95 -3.54 22.31
N LEU A 227 -13.24 -4.39 21.56
CA LEU A 227 -13.23 -5.82 21.79
C LEU A 227 -12.38 -6.18 23.01
N PRO A 228 -12.79 -7.20 23.82
CA PRO A 228 -11.94 -7.72 24.87
C PRO A 228 -10.65 -8.28 24.31
N THR A 229 -9.51 -7.94 24.91
CA THR A 229 -8.20 -8.50 24.54
C THR A 229 -8.12 -9.99 24.92
N ALA A 230 -7.27 -10.73 24.23
CA ALA A 230 -6.93 -12.09 24.58
C ALA A 230 -6.05 -12.06 25.85
N ALA A 231 -6.54 -12.62 26.95
CA ALA A 231 -5.73 -12.77 28.16
C ALA A 231 -4.60 -13.80 27.89
N GLY A 232 -3.35 -13.40 28.13
CA GLY A 232 -2.18 -14.29 28.04
C GLY A 232 -1.67 -14.54 26.63
N ASP A 233 -1.87 -13.63 25.67
CA ASP A 233 -1.22 -13.72 24.36
C ASP A 233 0.27 -13.38 24.50
N ASP A 234 1.15 -14.37 24.31
CA ASP A 234 2.60 -14.24 24.47
C ASP A 234 3.28 -13.36 23.40
N ASP A 235 2.53 -12.96 22.36
CA ASP A 235 3.06 -12.10 21.28
C ASP A 235 3.26 -10.65 21.75
N PHE A 236 2.57 -10.25 22.80
CA PHE A 236 2.59 -8.88 23.30
C PHE A 236 3.27 -8.85 24.67
N ARG A 237 4.37 -8.12 24.77
CA ARG A 237 5.07 -7.91 26.05
C ARG A 237 4.18 -7.08 26.97
N SER A 238 4.11 -7.46 28.24
CA SER A 238 3.47 -6.65 29.26
C SER A 238 4.18 -5.29 29.32
N LEU A 239 3.46 -4.20 29.06
CA LEU A 239 3.96 -2.83 29.24
C LEU A 239 4.08 -2.44 30.73
N SER A 240 3.79 -3.37 31.63
CA SER A 240 3.96 -3.17 33.07
C SER A 240 5.45 -3.10 33.42
N PRO A 241 5.91 -2.13 34.21
CA PRO A 241 7.32 -2.01 34.58
C PRO A 241 7.82 -3.13 35.52
N THR A 242 6.97 -4.03 35.94
CA THR A 242 7.33 -5.21 36.74
C THR A 242 7.78 -6.32 35.83
N VAL A 243 9.08 -6.39 35.61
CA VAL A 243 9.76 -7.55 34.99
C VAL A 243 9.61 -8.73 35.94
N SER A 244 8.73 -9.66 35.61
CA SER A 244 8.78 -10.99 36.23
C SER A 244 9.95 -11.73 35.63
N VAL A 245 11.04 -11.83 36.37
CA VAL A 245 12.17 -12.71 36.04
C VAL A 245 11.62 -14.13 36.02
N ARG A 246 11.42 -14.69 34.83
CA ARG A 246 11.18 -16.13 34.68
C ARG A 246 12.50 -16.87 34.90
N THR A 247 12.74 -17.31 36.13
CA THR A 247 13.71 -18.36 36.44
C THR A 247 13.09 -19.74 36.20
N ALA A 248 12.81 -20.09 34.97
CA ALA A 248 12.47 -21.46 34.62
C ALA A 248 13.42 -21.89 33.50
N ALA A 249 14.23 -22.89 33.80
CA ALA A 249 15.07 -23.55 32.80
C ALA A 249 14.15 -24.11 31.69
N PRO A 250 14.51 -23.91 30.41
CA PRO A 250 13.76 -24.49 29.31
C PRO A 250 13.80 -26.02 29.37
N PRO A 251 12.73 -26.72 28.96
CA PRO A 251 12.79 -28.16 28.77
C PRO A 251 13.85 -28.51 27.71
N ALA A 252 14.64 -29.53 27.94
CA ALA A 252 15.72 -29.97 27.06
C ALA A 252 15.17 -30.20 25.64
N ALA A 253 15.68 -29.42 24.71
CA ALA A 253 15.40 -29.61 23.28
C ALA A 253 16.05 -30.91 22.79
N PRO A 254 15.47 -31.61 21.78
CA PRO A 254 16.11 -32.78 21.18
C PRO A 254 17.45 -32.37 20.58
N ALA A 255 18.47 -33.27 20.76
CA ALA A 255 19.85 -33.05 20.40
C ALA A 255 20.00 -32.52 18.95
N ALA A 256 20.25 -31.25 18.83
CA ALA A 256 20.62 -30.62 17.58
C ALA A 256 22.09 -30.90 17.29
N ILE A 257 22.41 -31.12 16.04
CA ILE A 257 23.77 -31.18 15.49
C ILE A 257 24.55 -29.98 16.02
N GLY A 258 25.75 -30.24 16.59
CA GLY A 258 26.50 -29.31 17.44
C GLY A 258 26.68 -27.88 16.88
N PRO A 259 26.85 -26.96 17.81
CA PRO A 259 26.81 -25.53 17.51
C PRO A 259 28.04 -25.05 16.76
N VAL A 260 27.81 -24.19 15.79
CA VAL A 260 28.86 -23.44 15.13
C VAL A 260 28.83 -22.02 15.67
N ALA A 261 29.82 -21.64 16.44
CA ALA A 261 29.96 -20.30 16.97
C ALA A 261 30.36 -19.34 15.85
N MET A 262 29.53 -18.34 15.59
CA MET A 262 29.90 -17.23 14.73
C MET A 262 30.84 -16.27 15.48
N ASP A 263 31.92 -15.83 14.82
CA ASP A 263 32.70 -14.72 15.32
C ASP A 263 32.03 -13.40 14.88
N PRO A 264 31.44 -12.63 15.82
CA PRO A 264 30.82 -11.32 15.48
C PRO A 264 31.81 -10.33 14.85
N ALA A 265 33.12 -10.54 15.06
CA ALA A 265 34.18 -9.75 14.43
C ALA A 265 34.35 -10.00 12.92
N ALA A 266 33.57 -10.92 12.33
CA ALA A 266 33.59 -11.18 10.88
C ALA A 266 32.84 -10.14 10.04
N ILE A 267 31.95 -9.33 10.62
CA ILE A 267 31.16 -8.31 9.92
C ILE A 267 31.65 -6.92 10.32
N ASP A 268 32.21 -6.21 9.37
CA ASP A 268 32.59 -4.80 9.52
C ASP A 268 31.56 -3.85 8.90
N ASN A 269 30.81 -4.31 7.91
CA ASN A 269 29.90 -3.46 7.17
C ASN A 269 28.51 -4.09 7.06
N VAL A 270 27.48 -3.25 7.02
CA VAL A 270 26.10 -3.66 6.75
C VAL A 270 25.55 -2.79 5.61
N VAL A 271 25.07 -3.42 4.57
CA VAL A 271 24.37 -2.74 3.46
C VAL A 271 22.96 -3.26 3.36
N VAL A 272 21.98 -2.37 3.52
CA VAL A 272 20.55 -2.66 3.39
C VAL A 272 20.04 -2.04 2.10
N PHE A 273 19.68 -2.88 1.16
CA PHE A 273 18.97 -2.46 -0.06
C PHE A 273 17.47 -2.59 0.18
N VAL A 274 16.76 -1.47 0.06
CA VAL A 274 15.30 -1.43 0.09
C VAL A 274 14.81 -1.29 -1.35
N ALA A 275 14.22 -2.37 -1.87
CA ALA A 275 13.70 -2.43 -3.23
C ALA A 275 12.22 -1.95 -3.23
N GLU A 276 12.02 -0.68 -3.57
CA GLU A 276 10.72 0.00 -3.60
C GLU A 276 9.70 -0.73 -4.46
N SER A 277 8.53 -1.04 -3.88
CA SER A 277 7.39 -1.68 -4.56
C SER A 277 7.70 -3.06 -5.18
N VAL A 278 8.75 -3.76 -4.73
CA VAL A 278 9.13 -5.07 -5.26
C VAL A 278 8.55 -6.20 -4.43
N GLY A 279 7.50 -6.85 -4.96
CA GLY A 279 6.87 -8.02 -4.32
C GLY A 279 7.70 -9.30 -4.45
N HIS A 280 7.50 -10.22 -3.49
CA HIS A 280 8.23 -11.50 -3.42
C HIS A 280 8.21 -12.31 -4.72
N SER A 281 7.07 -12.34 -5.42
CA SER A 281 6.85 -13.14 -6.63
C SER A 281 7.67 -12.68 -7.84
N TYR A 282 8.24 -11.49 -7.79
CA TYR A 282 9.00 -10.90 -8.88
C TYR A 282 10.52 -11.08 -8.74
N VAL A 283 11.02 -11.48 -7.57
CA VAL A 283 12.45 -11.77 -7.35
C VAL A 283 12.74 -13.22 -7.68
N GLY A 284 13.76 -13.48 -8.48
CA GLY A 284 14.12 -14.82 -8.97
C GLY A 284 13.10 -15.41 -9.93
N ALA A 285 12.21 -14.60 -10.47
CA ALA A 285 11.20 -15.03 -11.44
C ALA A 285 11.72 -14.97 -12.88
N ARG A 286 11.07 -15.72 -13.76
CA ARG A 286 11.36 -15.70 -15.18
C ARG A 286 10.07 -15.48 -15.97
N PHE A 287 10.09 -14.48 -16.83
CA PHE A 287 9.01 -14.16 -17.77
C PHE A 287 9.57 -14.04 -19.18
N GLY A 288 8.87 -14.56 -20.16
CA GLY A 288 9.37 -14.57 -21.55
C GLY A 288 10.75 -15.22 -21.72
N GLY A 289 11.15 -16.13 -20.81
CA GLY A 289 12.48 -16.74 -20.80
C GLY A 289 13.59 -15.91 -20.12
N HIS A 290 13.31 -14.67 -19.70
CA HIS A 290 14.26 -13.76 -19.08
C HIS A 290 14.11 -13.73 -17.55
N SER A 291 15.24 -13.69 -16.80
CA SER A 291 15.22 -13.45 -15.35
C SER A 291 14.93 -11.98 -15.07
N THR A 292 14.08 -11.72 -14.08
CA THR A 292 13.78 -10.36 -13.59
C THR A 292 14.92 -9.79 -12.76
N THR A 293 15.62 -10.64 -11.99
CA THR A 293 16.60 -10.21 -10.99
C THR A 293 17.88 -11.07 -10.98
N PRO A 294 18.66 -11.11 -12.08
CA PRO A 294 19.83 -11.99 -12.16
C PRO A 294 20.97 -11.64 -11.19
N HIS A 295 21.08 -10.37 -10.75
CA HIS A 295 22.09 -10.04 -9.72
C HIS A 295 21.67 -10.57 -8.35
N LEU A 296 20.39 -10.45 -7.99
CA LEU A 296 19.85 -11.05 -6.77
C LEU A 296 19.87 -12.59 -6.82
N ASP A 297 19.65 -13.19 -8.00
CA ASP A 297 19.80 -14.65 -8.20
C ASP A 297 21.25 -15.10 -7.89
N ARG A 298 22.24 -14.32 -8.32
CA ARG A 298 23.65 -14.55 -8.03
C ARG A 298 23.97 -14.34 -6.56
N LEU A 299 23.45 -13.27 -5.96
CA LEU A 299 23.65 -12.98 -4.53
C LEU A 299 23.06 -14.07 -3.64
N GLN A 300 21.92 -14.65 -4.02
CA GLN A 300 21.33 -15.77 -3.30
C GLN A 300 22.22 -17.00 -3.24
N ALA A 301 23.17 -17.18 -4.16
CA ALA A 301 24.10 -18.31 -4.14
C ALA A 301 25.02 -18.31 -2.90
N THR A 302 25.26 -17.15 -2.29
CA THR A 302 26.03 -16.96 -1.06
C THR A 302 25.16 -16.42 0.08
N GLY A 303 23.85 -16.62 0.02
CA GLY A 303 22.90 -16.05 0.97
C GLY A 303 21.76 -16.98 1.34
N ILE A 304 20.90 -16.48 2.21
CA ILE A 304 19.64 -17.09 2.59
C ILE A 304 18.52 -16.26 1.99
N ARG A 305 17.62 -16.89 1.22
CA ARG A 305 16.36 -16.28 0.80
C ARG A 305 15.23 -16.77 1.69
N PHE A 306 14.62 -15.84 2.42
CA PHE A 306 13.44 -16.15 3.22
C PHE A 306 12.20 -16.19 2.33
N SER A 307 11.46 -17.31 2.42
CA SER A 307 10.28 -17.51 1.56
C SER A 307 9.04 -16.77 2.06
N ASP A 308 8.96 -16.54 3.37
CA ASP A 308 7.76 -16.05 4.06
C ASP A 308 8.06 -14.80 4.87
N HIS A 309 8.29 -13.68 4.15
CA HIS A 309 8.60 -12.39 4.76
C HIS A 309 7.59 -11.32 4.35
N TYR A 310 7.18 -10.46 5.33
CA TYR A 310 6.02 -9.58 5.18
C TYR A 310 6.31 -8.14 5.55
N ALA A 311 5.75 -7.22 4.77
CA ALA A 311 5.63 -5.82 5.16
C ALA A 311 4.51 -5.67 6.19
N PRO A 312 4.72 -4.90 7.29
CA PRO A 312 3.68 -4.67 8.29
C PRO A 312 2.54 -3.80 7.76
N MET A 313 2.83 -2.99 6.76
CA MET A 313 1.86 -2.25 5.95
C MET A 313 2.44 -2.05 4.55
N PRO A 314 1.61 -2.11 3.49
CA PRO A 314 2.09 -1.87 2.13
C PRO A 314 2.26 -0.36 1.86
N SER A 315 3.23 0.26 2.57
CA SER A 315 3.51 1.70 2.53
C SER A 315 4.97 1.97 2.91
N SER A 316 5.68 2.68 2.03
CA SER A 316 7.13 2.92 2.15
C SER A 316 7.52 3.61 3.47
N SER A 317 6.80 4.67 3.88
CA SER A 317 7.09 5.39 5.13
C SER A 317 6.94 4.51 6.39
N ARG A 318 6.04 3.53 6.37
CA ARG A 318 5.81 2.60 7.47
C ARG A 318 6.81 1.45 7.47
N SER A 319 7.20 1.01 6.28
CA SER A 319 8.30 0.05 6.14
C SER A 319 9.63 0.66 6.58
N LEU A 320 9.91 1.94 6.25
CA LEU A 320 11.06 2.67 6.77
C LEU A 320 11.08 2.71 8.30
N PHE A 321 9.93 3.08 8.90
CA PHE A 321 9.77 3.11 10.35
C PHE A 321 10.11 1.75 10.96
N SER A 322 9.47 0.68 10.48
CA SER A 322 9.68 -0.67 11.01
C SER A 322 11.09 -1.22 10.79
N LEU A 323 11.67 -0.94 9.63
CA LEU A 323 13.03 -1.37 9.28
C LEU A 323 14.09 -0.77 10.20
N LEU A 324 13.92 0.50 10.58
CA LEU A 324 14.88 1.18 11.45
C LEU A 324 14.65 0.90 12.93
N THR A 325 13.40 0.76 13.36
CA THR A 325 13.05 0.73 14.80
C THR A 325 12.67 -0.66 15.31
N GLY A 326 12.50 -1.66 14.44
CA GLY A 326 12.01 -2.97 14.85
C GLY A 326 10.60 -2.96 15.46
N LEU A 327 9.83 -1.89 15.23
CA LEU A 327 8.46 -1.72 15.73
C LEU A 327 7.43 -1.92 14.62
N TYR A 328 6.27 -2.49 14.99
CA TYR A 328 5.11 -2.43 14.10
C TYR A 328 4.57 -1.00 14.06
N PRO A 329 4.12 -0.51 12.89
CA PRO A 329 3.41 0.75 12.81
C PRO A 329 2.04 0.63 13.49
N ARG A 330 1.45 1.76 13.87
CA ARG A 330 0.08 1.81 14.38
C ARG A 330 -0.93 1.51 13.29
N VAL A 331 -2.03 0.91 13.67
CA VAL A 331 -3.16 0.72 12.75
C VAL A 331 -3.92 2.04 12.62
N ALA A 332 -3.33 2.98 11.90
CA ALA A 332 -3.81 4.36 11.75
C ALA A 332 -3.61 4.84 10.30
N PHE A 333 -4.26 5.97 9.92
CA PHE A 333 -4.11 6.53 8.56
C PHE A 333 -2.85 7.31 8.35
N ARG A 334 -2.40 8.06 9.37
CA ARG A 334 -1.19 8.86 9.29
C ARG A 334 0.01 7.99 9.61
N SER A 335 1.07 8.13 8.82
CA SER A 335 2.32 7.43 9.08
C SER A 335 2.98 7.92 10.37
N GLU A 336 3.75 7.06 11.00
CA GLU A 336 4.53 7.34 12.21
C GLU A 336 5.58 8.42 11.93
N THR A 337 6.24 8.35 10.79
CA THR A 337 7.24 9.33 10.33
C THR A 337 6.70 10.76 10.32
N ARG A 338 5.38 10.89 10.08
CA ARG A 338 4.71 12.18 10.06
C ARG A 338 4.08 12.56 11.39
N GLN A 339 3.46 11.59 12.07
CA GLN A 339 2.73 11.86 13.31
C GLN A 339 3.66 11.97 14.50
N PHE A 340 4.75 11.24 14.49
CA PHE A 340 5.74 11.14 15.56
C PHE A 340 7.17 11.24 15.00
N PRO A 341 7.51 12.33 14.27
CA PRO A 341 8.85 12.45 13.69
C PRO A 341 9.95 12.44 14.75
N ASP A 342 9.65 13.01 15.91
CA ASP A 342 10.58 13.16 17.02
C ASP A 342 10.42 12.05 18.09
N LEU A 343 9.82 10.88 17.71
CA LEU A 343 9.62 9.76 18.65
C LEU A 343 10.96 9.29 19.24
N GLU A 344 11.08 9.27 20.55
CA GLU A 344 12.27 8.78 21.24
C GLU A 344 12.30 7.26 21.26
N VAL A 345 12.94 6.66 20.24
CA VAL A 345 13.14 5.22 20.10
C VAL A 345 14.50 4.97 19.46
N ASP A 346 15.20 3.96 19.95
CA ASP A 346 16.46 3.52 19.35
C ASP A 346 16.21 3.00 17.93
N SER A 347 17.09 3.35 17.01
CA SER A 347 17.08 2.88 15.63
C SER A 347 18.32 2.04 15.34
N LEU A 348 18.25 1.19 14.31
CA LEU A 348 19.41 0.44 13.84
C LEU A 348 20.59 1.37 13.54
N SER A 349 20.33 2.49 12.89
CA SER A 349 21.35 3.48 12.55
C SER A 349 21.93 4.20 13.77
N SER A 350 21.10 4.55 14.78
CA SER A 350 21.63 5.15 16.03
C SER A 350 22.52 4.19 16.79
N LEU A 351 22.11 2.92 16.94
CA LEU A 351 22.92 1.90 17.61
C LEU A 351 24.27 1.66 16.93
N LEU A 352 24.30 1.69 15.60
CA LEU A 352 25.54 1.49 14.85
C LEU A 352 26.42 2.75 14.85
N GLY A 353 25.81 3.95 14.75
CA GLY A 353 26.51 5.22 14.90
C GLY A 353 27.15 5.39 16.27
N ASP A 354 26.44 5.06 17.36
CA ASP A 354 26.96 5.07 18.72
C ASP A 354 28.10 4.05 18.93
N ALA A 355 28.11 2.99 18.10
CA ALA A 355 29.19 2.04 18.06
C ALA A 355 30.41 2.50 17.24
N GLY A 356 30.41 3.72 16.72
CA GLY A 356 31.48 4.31 15.91
C GLY A 356 31.46 3.94 14.43
N TRP A 357 30.34 3.40 13.93
CA TRP A 357 30.18 3.10 12.51
C TRP A 357 29.82 4.38 11.74
N ARG A 358 30.34 4.50 10.51
CA ARG A 358 29.86 5.53 9.59
C ARG A 358 28.49 5.13 9.06
N THR A 359 27.57 6.05 9.00
CA THR A 359 26.18 5.74 8.67
C THR A 359 25.67 6.60 7.52
N ALA A 360 25.01 5.97 6.54
CA ALA A 360 24.45 6.68 5.39
C ALA A 360 23.11 6.11 4.93
N LEU A 361 22.31 7.01 4.35
CA LEU A 361 21.08 6.69 3.63
C LEU A 361 21.09 7.42 2.28
N PHE A 362 20.91 6.65 1.22
CA PHE A 362 20.73 7.14 -0.15
C PHE A 362 19.35 6.71 -0.65
N TYR A 363 18.56 7.66 -1.13
CA TYR A 363 17.23 7.40 -1.65
C TYR A 363 17.03 7.99 -3.04
N SER A 364 16.51 7.19 -3.94
CA SER A 364 16.29 7.61 -5.34
C SER A 364 15.11 8.60 -5.51
N ALA A 365 14.29 8.84 -4.45
CA ALA A 365 13.17 9.80 -4.47
C ALA A 365 13.29 10.86 -3.37
N ASP A 366 12.22 11.59 -3.08
CA ASP A 366 12.18 12.73 -2.17
C ASP A 366 11.79 12.31 -0.75
N LEU A 367 12.70 12.42 0.21
CA LEU A 367 12.48 12.08 1.63
C LEU A 367 11.49 13.00 2.35
N ARG A 368 11.12 14.16 1.79
CA ARG A 368 10.09 15.02 2.37
C ARG A 368 8.70 14.38 2.32
N PHE A 369 8.52 13.35 1.48
CA PHE A 369 7.27 12.60 1.46
C PHE A 369 7.01 11.97 2.83
N GLN A 370 5.81 12.20 3.37
CA GLN A 370 5.39 11.72 4.71
C GLN A 370 6.33 12.14 5.84
N SER A 371 7.07 13.25 5.67
CA SER A 371 8.04 13.77 6.64
C SER A 371 9.12 12.76 7.04
N ALA A 372 9.52 11.88 6.10
CA ALA A 372 10.58 10.91 6.35
C ALA A 372 11.92 11.60 6.65
N ASP A 373 12.21 12.75 6.01
CA ASP A 373 13.37 13.58 6.30
C ASP A 373 13.43 13.98 7.78
N ARG A 374 12.34 14.50 8.34
CA ARG A 374 12.26 14.87 9.75
C ARG A 374 12.37 13.67 10.69
N PHE A 375 11.76 12.56 10.33
CA PHE A 375 11.86 11.33 11.11
C PHE A 375 13.30 10.81 11.19
N LEU A 376 14.08 10.98 10.12
CA LEU A 376 15.48 10.56 10.06
C LEU A 376 16.43 11.49 10.83
N GLU A 377 16.01 12.74 11.11
CA GLU A 377 16.76 13.64 11.99
C GLU A 377 16.94 13.02 13.38
N GLY A 378 18.16 13.00 13.90
CA GLY A 378 18.46 12.42 15.21
C GLY A 378 18.51 10.89 15.27
N ARG A 379 18.37 10.17 14.13
CA ARG A 379 18.46 8.70 14.07
C ARG A 379 19.87 8.17 13.86
N GLY A 380 20.90 8.97 14.12
CA GLY A 380 22.28 8.53 13.99
C GLY A 380 22.73 8.27 12.54
N ILE A 381 22.10 8.91 11.54
CA ILE A 381 22.53 8.83 10.14
C ILE A 381 23.34 10.09 9.82
N GLU A 382 24.65 9.92 9.57
CA GLU A 382 25.56 11.03 9.29
C GLU A 382 25.39 11.61 7.89
N THR A 383 25.14 10.75 6.91
CA THR A 383 24.99 11.15 5.50
C THR A 383 23.62 10.77 4.99
N ILE A 384 22.80 11.76 4.64
CA ILE A 384 21.51 11.54 3.99
C ILE A 384 21.56 12.22 2.64
N ARG A 385 21.29 11.46 1.56
CA ARG A 385 21.21 11.94 0.19
C ARG A 385 19.94 11.45 -0.46
N ASP A 386 19.21 12.35 -1.09
CA ASP A 386 18.02 12.02 -1.88
C ASP A 386 18.07 12.66 -3.29
N VAL A 387 16.96 12.63 -4.00
CA VAL A 387 16.82 13.19 -5.35
C VAL A 387 17.34 14.62 -5.48
N ARG A 388 17.40 15.39 -4.39
CA ARG A 388 17.84 16.80 -4.40
C ARG A 388 19.36 16.92 -4.46
N ASP A 389 20.08 15.92 -3.93
CA ASP A 389 21.52 15.95 -3.74
C ASP A 389 22.27 14.98 -4.66
N ILE A 390 21.60 13.94 -5.18
CA ILE A 390 22.21 12.92 -6.03
C ILE A 390 22.36 13.47 -7.45
N PRO A 391 23.60 13.61 -7.98
CA PRO A 391 23.82 14.07 -9.35
C PRO A 391 23.33 13.01 -10.35
N CYS A 392 22.38 13.36 -11.16
CA CYS A 392 21.84 12.46 -12.19
C CYS A 392 21.29 13.27 -13.36
N VAL A 393 21.51 12.77 -14.58
CA VAL A 393 20.82 13.30 -15.75
C VAL A 393 19.36 12.88 -15.64
N ARG A 394 18.51 13.80 -15.20
CA ARG A 394 17.07 13.55 -15.12
C ARG A 394 16.53 13.31 -16.52
N PRO A 395 15.77 12.26 -16.75
CA PRO A 395 15.13 12.06 -18.04
C PRO A 395 14.24 13.28 -18.35
N VAL A 396 14.41 13.85 -19.54
CA VAL A 396 13.65 15.02 -20.02
C VAL A 396 12.15 14.74 -20.14
N THR A 397 11.78 13.47 -20.17
CA THR A 397 10.39 13.00 -20.19
C THR A 397 9.85 12.93 -18.77
N ARG A 398 9.29 14.05 -18.28
CA ARG A 398 8.31 13.98 -17.21
C ARG A 398 7.18 13.10 -17.71
N THR A 399 7.10 11.88 -17.19
CA THR A 399 5.91 11.07 -17.47
C THR A 399 4.70 11.75 -16.83
N ARG A 400 3.56 11.71 -17.49
CA ARG A 400 2.28 12.30 -17.08
C ARG A 400 1.84 11.96 -15.65
N TRP A 401 2.51 11.02 -15.00
CA TRP A 401 2.10 10.36 -13.77
C TRP A 401 3.16 10.43 -12.65
N GLN A 402 4.13 11.31 -12.74
CA GLN A 402 5.20 11.39 -11.76
C GLN A 402 4.75 12.20 -10.54
N PHE A 403 4.43 11.50 -9.45
CA PHE A 403 4.02 12.11 -8.17
C PHE A 403 5.20 12.62 -7.34
N LEU A 404 6.37 12.00 -7.49
CA LEU A 404 7.58 12.34 -6.76
C LEU A 404 8.70 12.63 -7.75
N ASP A 405 9.49 13.64 -7.48
CA ASP A 405 10.77 13.78 -8.13
C ASP A 405 11.63 12.56 -7.76
N SER A 406 12.25 11.93 -8.75
CA SER A 406 13.15 10.80 -8.54
C SER A 406 14.31 10.82 -9.53
N VAL A 407 15.41 10.22 -9.13
CA VAL A 407 16.55 9.91 -9.98
C VAL A 407 16.57 8.42 -10.31
N GLU A 408 17.37 8.05 -11.32
CA GLU A 408 17.60 6.64 -11.64
C GLU A 408 18.27 5.92 -10.47
N ASP A 409 17.84 4.70 -10.15
CA ASP A 409 18.48 3.87 -9.11
C ASP A 409 19.98 3.69 -9.38
N ARG A 410 20.39 3.68 -10.67
CA ARG A 410 21.79 3.65 -11.06
C ARG A 410 22.58 4.85 -10.51
N CYS A 411 22.01 6.06 -10.56
CA CYS A 411 22.69 7.25 -10.05
C CYS A 411 22.82 7.20 -8.52
N THR A 412 21.80 6.69 -7.85
CA THR A 412 21.82 6.47 -6.40
C THR A 412 22.88 5.44 -6.01
N ALA A 413 23.00 4.37 -6.78
CA ALA A 413 24.04 3.35 -6.58
C ALA A 413 25.46 3.94 -6.79
N GLU A 414 25.66 4.75 -7.82
CA GLU A 414 26.94 5.44 -8.07
C GLU A 414 27.31 6.39 -6.93
N ALA A 415 26.36 7.21 -6.45
CA ALA A 415 26.59 8.09 -5.30
C ALA A 415 26.89 7.32 -4.00
N ALA A 416 26.28 6.16 -3.81
CA ALA A 416 26.57 5.28 -2.69
C ALA A 416 27.96 4.64 -2.80
N ILE A 417 28.40 4.25 -3.98
CA ILE A 417 29.75 3.75 -4.27
C ILE A 417 30.81 4.82 -3.93
N ASP A 418 30.62 6.05 -4.41
CA ASP A 418 31.52 7.17 -4.09
C ASP A 418 31.65 7.40 -2.57
N TRP A 419 30.55 7.21 -1.84
CA TRP A 419 30.57 7.33 -0.38
C TRP A 419 31.27 6.14 0.29
N ILE A 420 31.06 4.90 -0.19
CA ILE A 420 31.79 3.72 0.29
C ILE A 420 33.30 3.93 0.18
N ASP A 421 33.76 4.44 -0.98
CA ASP A 421 35.18 4.73 -1.20
C ASP A 421 35.71 5.82 -0.25
N ALA A 422 34.89 6.83 0.05
CA ALA A 422 35.25 7.92 0.95
C ALA A 422 35.37 7.48 2.42
N VAL A 423 34.71 6.41 2.85
CA VAL A 423 34.76 5.87 4.22
C VAL A 423 35.62 4.60 4.34
N ALA A 424 36.37 4.26 3.30
CA ALA A 424 37.17 3.05 3.22
C ALA A 424 38.02 2.83 4.50
N GLY A 425 38.02 1.60 5.01
CA GLY A 425 38.75 1.21 6.22
C GLY A 425 38.04 1.53 7.54
N THR A 426 36.85 2.10 7.50
CA THR A 426 35.98 2.32 8.70
C THR A 426 34.74 1.45 8.59
N PRO A 427 34.29 0.78 9.64
CA PRO A 427 33.02 0.06 9.65
C PRO A 427 31.85 0.99 9.27
N PHE A 428 30.93 0.49 8.44
CA PHE A 428 29.82 1.33 7.98
C PHE A 428 28.49 0.60 7.88
N PHE A 429 27.43 1.39 8.05
CA PHE A 429 26.05 1.06 7.76
C PHE A 429 25.55 1.92 6.61
N LEU A 430 25.13 1.29 5.53
CA LEU A 430 24.56 1.93 4.37
C LEU A 430 23.14 1.42 4.12
N MET A 431 22.17 2.31 4.04
CA MET A 431 20.84 2.02 3.48
C MET A 431 20.74 2.65 2.10
N LEU A 432 20.46 1.85 1.08
CA LEU A 432 20.18 2.31 -0.27
C LEU A 432 18.74 1.96 -0.62
N TRP A 433 17.91 2.98 -0.83
CA TRP A 433 16.51 2.83 -1.19
C TRP A 433 16.30 3.21 -2.65
N THR A 434 15.80 2.27 -3.42
CA THR A 434 15.54 2.43 -4.85
C THR A 434 14.16 3.04 -5.11
N ASN A 435 13.87 3.43 -6.37
CA ASN A 435 12.55 3.98 -6.73
C ASN A 435 12.14 3.69 -8.18
N ASP A 436 12.96 3.05 -8.99
CA ASP A 436 12.62 2.80 -10.41
C ASP A 436 11.36 1.93 -10.55
N ALA A 437 11.12 0.97 -9.64
CA ALA A 437 9.95 0.11 -9.64
C ALA A 437 8.69 0.74 -8.99
N HIS A 438 8.77 1.97 -8.48
CA HIS A 438 7.59 2.74 -8.07
C HIS A 438 6.79 3.20 -9.30
N HIS A 439 5.46 3.23 -9.17
CA HIS A 439 4.61 3.77 -10.24
C HIS A 439 5.06 5.19 -10.65
N PRO A 440 5.18 5.55 -11.94
CA PRO A 440 4.66 4.89 -13.14
C PRO A 440 5.60 3.88 -13.81
N TYR A 441 6.63 3.36 -13.11
CA TYR A 441 7.62 2.39 -13.59
C TYR A 441 8.47 2.96 -14.71
N TYR A 442 9.69 3.36 -14.39
CA TYR A 442 10.54 4.08 -15.33
C TYR A 442 11.00 3.21 -16.50
N ASP A 443 10.69 3.65 -17.70
CA ASP A 443 11.25 3.09 -18.93
C ASP A 443 12.61 3.74 -19.21
N ARG A 444 13.66 2.93 -19.22
CA ARG A 444 15.06 3.35 -19.46
C ARG A 444 15.51 3.12 -20.90
N GLY A 445 14.57 2.92 -21.83
CA GLY A 445 14.85 2.74 -23.27
C GLY A 445 15.50 1.39 -23.64
N ARG A 446 15.72 0.50 -22.66
CA ARG A 446 16.10 -0.89 -22.88
C ARG A 446 15.01 -1.79 -22.34
N THR A 447 14.08 -2.15 -23.18
CA THR A 447 12.95 -3.02 -22.81
C THR A 447 13.25 -4.46 -23.15
N ILE A 448 13.17 -5.32 -22.12
CA ILE A 448 13.09 -6.78 -22.29
C ILE A 448 11.60 -7.10 -22.41
N PRO A 449 11.17 -7.84 -23.43
CA PRO A 449 9.76 -8.21 -23.57
C PRO A 449 9.41 -9.36 -22.63
N PHE A 450 9.23 -9.05 -21.35
CA PHE A 450 8.86 -10.04 -20.34
C PHE A 450 7.45 -10.57 -20.57
N VAL A 451 6.47 -9.66 -20.72
CA VAL A 451 5.04 -9.95 -20.91
C VAL A 451 4.40 -8.84 -21.76
N PRO A 452 4.76 -8.73 -23.05
CA PRO A 452 4.38 -7.60 -23.90
C PRO A 452 2.86 -7.47 -24.09
N GLU A 453 2.08 -8.53 -23.88
CA GLU A 453 0.61 -8.52 -23.87
C GLU A 453 0.01 -7.81 -22.63
N ARG A 454 0.82 -7.54 -21.59
CA ARG A 454 0.45 -6.80 -20.38
C ARG A 454 1.37 -5.59 -20.20
N PRO A 455 1.23 -4.51 -20.97
CA PRO A 455 2.23 -3.43 -21.06
C PRO A 455 2.60 -2.76 -19.71
N LEU A 456 1.65 -2.68 -18.77
CA LEU A 456 1.92 -2.12 -17.46
C LEU A 456 2.83 -3.02 -16.62
N VAL A 457 2.56 -4.33 -16.65
CA VAL A 457 3.37 -5.34 -15.96
C VAL A 457 4.75 -5.47 -16.62
N ASP A 458 4.79 -5.45 -17.95
CA ASP A 458 6.05 -5.49 -18.71
C ASP A 458 6.98 -4.34 -18.33
N ARG A 459 6.43 -3.13 -18.25
CA ARG A 459 7.17 -1.94 -17.80
C ARG A 459 7.65 -2.08 -16.35
N TYR A 460 6.79 -2.57 -15.45
CA TYR A 460 7.17 -2.82 -14.05
C TYR A 460 8.31 -3.84 -13.94
N LEU A 461 8.25 -4.94 -14.68
CA LEU A 461 9.32 -5.95 -14.68
C LEU A 461 10.64 -5.40 -15.20
N ASN A 462 10.61 -4.49 -16.20
CA ASN A 462 11.80 -3.79 -16.66
C ASN A 462 12.35 -2.83 -15.59
N ALA A 463 11.49 -2.18 -14.82
CA ALA A 463 11.90 -1.34 -13.69
C ALA A 463 12.53 -2.18 -12.56
N VAL A 464 11.92 -3.32 -12.19
CA VAL A 464 12.52 -4.29 -11.23
C VAL A 464 13.90 -4.76 -11.73
N ARG A 465 14.06 -4.97 -13.03
CA ARG A 465 15.35 -5.33 -13.62
C ARG A 465 16.38 -4.19 -13.52
N ALA A 466 15.96 -2.94 -13.62
CA ALA A 466 16.83 -1.78 -13.43
C ALA A 466 17.27 -1.64 -11.97
N THR A 467 16.36 -1.81 -11.03
CA THR A 467 16.65 -1.88 -9.59
C THR A 467 17.65 -3.00 -9.26
N ASP A 468 17.45 -4.21 -9.80
CA ASP A 468 18.39 -5.34 -9.64
C ASP A 468 19.79 -4.99 -10.16
N ALA A 469 19.87 -4.32 -11.29
CA ALA A 469 21.16 -3.90 -11.85
C ALA A 469 21.85 -2.82 -11.00
N ALA A 470 21.11 -1.91 -10.38
CA ALA A 470 21.65 -0.91 -9.46
C ALA A 470 22.21 -1.55 -8.19
N ILE A 471 21.48 -2.50 -7.60
CA ILE A 471 21.96 -3.31 -6.46
C ILE A 471 23.22 -4.06 -6.85
N GLY A 472 23.21 -4.71 -8.03
CA GLY A 472 24.35 -5.45 -8.55
C GLY A 472 25.62 -4.62 -8.65
N ARG A 473 25.54 -3.34 -9.08
CA ARG A 473 26.68 -2.44 -9.15
C ARG A 473 27.37 -2.23 -7.81
N VAL A 474 26.58 -2.01 -6.75
CA VAL A 474 27.15 -1.82 -5.39
C VAL A 474 27.80 -3.09 -4.89
N VAL A 475 27.15 -4.25 -5.10
CA VAL A 475 27.70 -5.56 -4.70
C VAL A 475 29.00 -5.88 -5.47
N ASP A 476 29.00 -5.68 -6.80
CA ASP A 476 30.18 -5.87 -7.65
C ASP A 476 31.34 -4.95 -7.22
N HIS A 477 31.04 -3.71 -6.79
CA HIS A 477 32.04 -2.79 -6.26
C HIS A 477 32.62 -3.28 -4.92
N LEU A 478 31.77 -3.71 -3.97
CA LEU A 478 32.23 -4.29 -2.69
C LEU A 478 33.12 -5.52 -2.90
N GLU A 479 32.80 -6.35 -3.90
CA GLU A 479 33.65 -7.48 -4.30
C GLU A 479 34.99 -7.00 -4.86
N ALA A 480 34.99 -6.00 -5.76
CA ALA A 480 36.19 -5.46 -6.39
C ALA A 480 37.17 -4.83 -5.41
N ILE A 481 36.69 -4.19 -4.34
CA ILE A 481 37.53 -3.62 -3.27
C ILE A 481 37.84 -4.61 -2.15
N GLY A 482 37.41 -5.88 -2.25
CA GLY A 482 37.64 -6.92 -1.25
C GLY A 482 36.84 -6.75 0.06
N ALA A 483 35.78 -5.91 0.07
CA ALA A 483 34.99 -5.66 1.25
C ALA A 483 33.80 -6.62 1.41
N LEU A 484 33.38 -7.34 0.34
CA LEU A 484 32.18 -8.16 0.33
C LEU A 484 32.19 -9.26 1.39
N GLU A 485 33.34 -9.91 1.64
CA GLU A 485 33.44 -10.98 2.62
C GLU A 485 33.15 -10.52 4.05
N ARG A 486 33.39 -9.24 4.34
CA ARG A 486 33.13 -8.62 5.65
C ARG A 486 31.88 -7.74 5.67
N THR A 487 31.07 -7.83 4.64
CA THR A 487 29.84 -7.06 4.51
C THR A 487 28.60 -7.96 4.60
N LEU A 488 27.71 -7.68 5.54
CA LEU A 488 26.38 -8.26 5.54
C LEU A 488 25.49 -7.49 4.54
N ILE A 489 25.06 -8.17 3.51
CA ILE A 489 24.11 -7.63 2.53
C ILE A 489 22.70 -8.07 2.94
N VAL A 490 21.79 -7.11 3.03
CA VAL A 490 20.35 -7.31 3.26
C VAL A 490 19.60 -6.73 2.08
N VAL A 491 18.80 -7.52 1.38
CA VAL A 491 17.89 -7.03 0.32
C VAL A 491 16.47 -7.32 0.74
N VAL A 492 15.67 -6.29 0.83
CA VAL A 492 14.25 -6.38 1.23
C VAL A 492 13.38 -5.53 0.32
N GLY A 493 12.17 -6.00 -0.01
CA GLY A 493 11.12 -5.14 -0.55
C GLY A 493 10.41 -4.40 0.59
N ASP A 494 10.09 -3.14 0.40
CA ASP A 494 9.33 -2.38 1.39
C ASP A 494 7.84 -2.75 1.40
N HIS A 495 7.28 -3.06 0.23
CA HIS A 495 5.97 -3.67 0.01
C HIS A 495 5.90 -4.23 -1.42
N GLY A 496 4.82 -4.92 -1.71
CA GLY A 496 4.53 -5.43 -3.04
C GLY A 496 3.64 -4.50 -3.86
N GLN A 497 3.11 -5.03 -4.97
CA GLN A 497 2.34 -4.28 -5.95
C GLN A 497 1.30 -5.17 -6.61
N ALA A 498 0.02 -4.75 -6.60
CA ALA A 498 -1.08 -5.42 -7.28
C ALA A 498 -1.22 -4.98 -8.74
N PHE A 499 -1.54 -5.90 -9.63
CA PHE A 499 -1.76 -5.67 -11.06
C PHE A 499 -3.07 -6.26 -11.58
N GLY A 500 -4.10 -6.26 -10.76
CA GLY A 500 -5.43 -6.78 -11.03
C GLY A 500 -5.81 -7.96 -10.14
N GLU A 501 -4.89 -8.47 -9.33
CA GLU A 501 -5.17 -9.45 -8.29
C GLU A 501 -6.20 -8.86 -7.32
N HIS A 502 -7.17 -9.65 -6.89
CA HIS A 502 -8.33 -9.21 -6.08
C HIS A 502 -9.05 -7.95 -6.62
N GLY A 503 -8.91 -7.66 -7.93
CA GLY A 503 -9.45 -6.45 -8.57
C GLY A 503 -8.74 -5.16 -8.14
N LEU A 504 -7.52 -5.25 -7.60
CA LEU A 504 -6.73 -4.13 -7.08
C LEU A 504 -5.59 -3.77 -8.03
N PHE A 505 -5.16 -2.52 -7.97
CA PHE A 505 -4.00 -2.01 -8.70
C PHE A 505 -3.23 -1.05 -7.80
N GLY A 506 -1.91 -1.16 -7.81
CA GLY A 506 -1.06 -0.36 -6.92
C GLY A 506 -0.81 -1.06 -5.59
N HIS A 507 -0.67 -0.30 -4.53
CA HIS A 507 -0.40 -0.77 -3.18
C HIS A 507 -1.18 0.06 -2.15
N SER A 508 -0.99 -0.23 -0.86
CA SER A 508 -1.66 0.43 0.28
C SER A 508 -3.16 0.17 0.40
N GLN A 509 -3.71 -0.76 -0.36
CA GLN A 509 -5.14 -0.99 -0.47
C GLN A 509 -5.60 -2.26 0.25
N SER A 510 -4.71 -3.23 0.37
CA SER A 510 -5.01 -4.54 0.92
C SER A 510 -3.85 -5.10 1.73
N VAL A 511 -4.11 -6.26 2.33
CA VAL A 511 -3.10 -7.06 3.02
C VAL A 511 -2.94 -8.44 2.36
N TYR A 512 -3.34 -8.57 1.09
CA TYR A 512 -3.13 -9.80 0.32
C TYR A 512 -1.67 -9.99 -0.06
N GLU A 513 -1.30 -11.22 -0.45
CA GLU A 513 0.09 -11.62 -0.70
C GLU A 513 0.81 -10.71 -1.70
N GLU A 514 0.11 -10.23 -2.74
CA GLU A 514 0.68 -9.35 -3.75
C GLU A 514 1.12 -7.99 -3.22
N GLU A 515 0.54 -7.51 -2.11
CA GLU A 515 0.90 -6.22 -1.52
C GLU A 515 1.80 -6.32 -0.29
N VAL A 516 1.67 -7.40 0.53
CA VAL A 516 2.41 -7.48 1.80
C VAL A 516 3.54 -8.50 1.80
N ARG A 517 3.55 -9.51 0.91
CA ARG A 517 4.66 -10.47 0.86
C ARG A 517 5.82 -9.90 0.06
N VAL A 518 6.95 -9.72 0.73
CA VAL A 518 8.13 -9.08 0.17
C VAL A 518 9.32 -10.03 0.12
N PRO A 519 10.28 -9.84 -0.80
CA PRO A 519 11.53 -10.58 -0.78
C PRO A 519 12.36 -10.19 0.42
N LEU A 520 13.07 -11.15 0.99
CA LEU A 520 14.18 -10.93 1.90
C LEU A 520 15.32 -11.86 1.53
N ILE A 521 16.52 -11.29 1.33
CA ILE A 521 17.76 -12.01 1.12
C ILE A 521 18.79 -11.45 2.13
N LEU A 522 19.39 -12.33 2.92
CA LEU A 522 20.59 -12.04 3.70
C LEU A 522 21.77 -12.74 3.03
N ALA A 523 22.81 -12.00 2.69
CA ALA A 523 23.97 -12.59 2.01
C ALA A 523 25.29 -12.11 2.62
N ASN A 524 26.19 -13.04 2.77
CA ASN A 524 27.59 -12.86 3.08
C ASN A 524 28.31 -14.17 2.72
N PRO A 525 29.39 -14.14 1.90
CA PRO A 525 30.05 -15.37 1.43
C PRO A 525 30.65 -16.23 2.52
N GLN A 526 31.04 -15.64 3.66
CA GLN A 526 31.64 -16.37 4.79
C GLN A 526 30.58 -16.94 5.73
N LEU A 527 29.47 -16.25 5.93
CA LEU A 527 28.44 -16.63 6.90
C LEU A 527 27.44 -17.62 6.36
N PHE A 528 27.05 -17.50 5.07
CA PHE A 528 25.91 -18.23 4.54
C PHE A 528 26.31 -19.16 3.39
N ALA A 529 25.52 -20.20 3.23
CA ALA A 529 25.47 -21.03 2.02
C ALA A 529 24.16 -20.77 1.30
N GLY A 530 24.16 -20.80 -0.04
CA GLY A 530 22.97 -20.57 -0.86
C GLY A 530 21.82 -21.50 -0.46
N THR A 531 20.79 -20.94 0.20
CA THR A 531 19.65 -21.72 0.69
C THR A 531 18.36 -20.91 0.70
N ARG A 532 17.25 -21.61 0.89
CA ARG A 532 15.94 -21.01 1.14
C ARG A 532 15.44 -21.40 2.51
N ASP A 533 14.90 -20.46 3.23
CA ASP A 533 14.40 -20.64 4.58
C ASP A 533 12.91 -20.27 4.65
N PRO A 534 12.04 -21.15 5.16
CA PRO A 534 10.62 -20.87 5.34
C PRO A 534 10.29 -20.15 6.65
N THR A 535 11.27 -19.67 7.41
CA THR A 535 11.03 -18.92 8.64
C THR A 535 10.15 -17.72 8.36
N LEU A 536 9.01 -17.71 9.03
CA LEU A 536 8.04 -16.61 8.92
C LEU A 536 8.58 -15.38 9.65
N GLY A 537 8.63 -14.27 8.96
CA GLY A 537 9.10 -12.99 9.51
C GLY A 537 8.43 -11.77 8.87
N GLY A 538 8.77 -10.62 9.41
CA GLY A 538 8.35 -9.32 8.89
C GLY A 538 9.50 -8.32 8.87
N ILE A 539 9.31 -7.19 8.19
CA ILE A 539 10.30 -6.11 8.14
C ILE A 539 10.75 -5.68 9.56
N VAL A 540 9.88 -5.79 10.54
CA VAL A 540 10.17 -5.52 11.96
C VAL A 540 11.28 -6.39 12.53
N ASP A 541 11.53 -7.57 11.93
CA ASP A 541 12.51 -8.54 12.38
C ASP A 541 13.93 -8.25 11.82
N ILE A 542 14.07 -7.36 10.82
CA ILE A 542 15.33 -7.13 10.11
C ILE A 542 16.36 -6.46 11.03
N ALA A 543 15.98 -5.35 11.67
CA ALA A 543 16.89 -4.67 12.60
C ALA A 543 17.37 -5.59 13.75
N PRO A 544 16.46 -6.30 14.47
CA PRO A 544 16.89 -7.29 15.46
C PRO A 544 17.79 -8.39 14.89
N THR A 545 17.53 -8.85 13.66
CA THR A 545 18.38 -9.85 13.00
C THR A 545 19.78 -9.34 12.73
N ILE A 546 19.91 -8.10 12.22
CA ILE A 546 21.22 -7.48 11.98
C ILE A 546 21.98 -7.32 13.30
N VAL A 547 21.33 -6.78 14.32
CA VAL A 547 21.94 -6.56 15.65
C VAL A 547 22.41 -7.88 16.27
N ASP A 548 21.61 -8.93 16.14
CA ASP A 548 21.92 -10.28 16.61
C ASP A 548 23.13 -10.87 15.84
N LEU A 549 23.16 -10.77 14.51
CA LEU A 549 24.30 -11.19 13.67
C LEU A 549 25.60 -10.44 14.01
N LEU A 550 25.50 -9.22 14.53
CA LEU A 550 26.64 -8.45 15.04
C LEU A 550 26.99 -8.79 16.49
N GLY A 551 26.38 -9.83 17.09
CA GLY A 551 26.62 -10.26 18.45
C GLY A 551 26.15 -9.28 19.53
N ARG A 552 25.21 -8.41 19.20
CA ARG A 552 24.65 -7.40 20.10
C ARG A 552 23.21 -7.74 20.51
N GLN A 553 22.73 -7.12 21.57
CA GLN A 553 21.34 -7.27 22.00
C GLN A 553 20.47 -6.16 21.41
N PRO A 554 19.29 -6.49 20.85
CA PRO A 554 18.36 -5.48 20.39
C PRO A 554 17.73 -4.72 21.58
N PRO A 555 17.35 -3.43 21.41
CA PRO A 555 16.60 -2.67 22.39
C PRO A 555 15.34 -3.39 22.87
N ALA A 556 14.96 -3.19 24.13
CA ALA A 556 13.82 -3.92 24.74
C ALA A 556 12.47 -3.52 24.15
N GLU A 557 12.34 -2.29 23.69
CA GLU A 557 11.15 -1.75 23.06
C GLU A 557 10.90 -2.33 21.65
N TRP A 558 11.92 -2.88 20.99
CA TRP A 558 11.75 -3.50 19.68
C TRP A 558 10.86 -4.73 19.77
N GLN A 559 9.85 -4.76 18.92
CA GLN A 559 8.86 -5.85 18.87
C GLN A 559 9.31 -7.02 17.99
N GLY A 560 10.10 -6.70 16.95
CA GLY A 560 10.72 -7.70 16.09
C GLY A 560 11.71 -8.57 16.85
N ARG A 561 11.98 -9.76 16.29
CA ARG A 561 12.95 -10.72 16.84
C ARG A 561 13.85 -11.23 15.73
N SER A 562 15.11 -11.53 16.06
CA SER A 562 16.02 -12.13 15.10
C SER A 562 15.38 -13.33 14.40
N LEU A 563 15.53 -13.41 13.08
CA LEU A 563 15.09 -14.55 12.27
C LEU A 563 15.81 -15.86 12.65
N PHE A 564 16.94 -15.75 13.35
CA PHE A 564 17.74 -16.87 13.85
C PHE A 564 17.46 -17.22 15.31
N ALA A 565 16.56 -16.49 15.98
CA ALA A 565 16.21 -16.78 17.36
C ALA A 565 15.49 -18.13 17.47
N ALA A 566 15.90 -18.97 18.43
CA ALA A 566 15.32 -20.29 18.67
C ALA A 566 13.83 -20.21 19.08
N GLU A 567 13.46 -19.17 19.83
CA GLU A 567 12.09 -18.94 20.28
C GLU A 567 11.52 -17.74 19.56
N ARG A 568 10.68 -18.00 18.56
CA ARG A 568 9.91 -16.99 17.82
C ARG A 568 8.44 -17.36 17.83
N ALA A 569 7.57 -16.35 17.97
CA ALA A 569 6.18 -16.56 17.64
C ALA A 569 6.06 -16.87 16.15
N PRO A 570 5.34 -17.93 15.75
CA PRO A 570 5.19 -18.30 14.34
C PRO A 570 4.17 -17.38 13.64
N ARG A 571 4.27 -16.06 13.88
CA ARG A 571 3.30 -15.06 13.41
C ARG A 571 3.98 -13.77 13.00
N THR A 572 3.35 -13.11 12.03
CA THR A 572 3.62 -11.73 11.67
C THR A 572 2.30 -11.00 11.42
N TYR A 573 2.23 -9.71 11.78
CA TYR A 573 1.04 -8.88 11.69
C TYR A 573 1.16 -7.88 10.56
N PHE A 574 0.03 -7.51 9.97
CA PHE A 574 -0.04 -6.51 8.91
C PHE A 574 -1.38 -5.79 8.91
N ALA A 575 -1.39 -4.57 8.39
CA ALA A 575 -2.58 -3.76 8.21
C ALA A 575 -2.52 -2.92 6.94
N ALA A 576 -3.68 -2.48 6.46
CA ALA A 576 -3.83 -1.49 5.40
C ALA A 576 -5.07 -0.62 5.67
N GLY A 577 -5.03 0.64 5.24
CA GLY A 577 -6.10 1.56 5.61
C GLY A 577 -6.52 2.55 4.53
N HIS A 578 -5.97 2.48 3.31
CA HIS A 578 -6.28 3.49 2.30
C HIS A 578 -7.67 3.33 1.66
N ARG A 579 -8.23 2.15 1.70
CA ARG A 579 -9.55 1.85 1.12
C ARG A 579 -10.54 1.41 2.18
N ASP A 580 -10.34 0.21 2.68
CA ASP A 580 -11.03 -0.34 3.85
C ASP A 580 -9.99 -0.50 4.96
N MET A 581 -10.39 -0.43 6.21
CA MET A 581 -9.49 -0.75 7.32
C MET A 581 -9.34 -2.25 7.41
N LEU A 582 -8.19 -2.73 6.99
CA LEU A 582 -7.81 -4.14 7.02
C LEU A 582 -6.75 -4.37 8.08
N THR A 583 -6.93 -5.40 8.87
CA THR A 583 -5.92 -5.91 9.79
C THR A 583 -5.80 -7.41 9.63
N GLY A 584 -4.63 -7.95 9.86
CA GLY A 584 -4.45 -9.38 9.72
C GLY A 584 -3.15 -9.88 10.31
N PHE A 585 -3.00 -11.17 10.31
CA PHE A 585 -1.75 -11.85 10.64
C PHE A 585 -1.63 -13.15 9.86
N ARG A 586 -0.41 -13.58 9.68
CA ARG A 586 -0.11 -14.93 9.23
C ARG A 586 0.42 -15.77 10.39
N GLU A 587 -0.06 -16.99 10.53
CA GLU A 587 0.40 -18.00 11.49
C GLU A 587 0.63 -19.32 10.77
N GLY A 588 1.86 -19.71 10.62
CA GLY A 588 2.21 -20.87 9.82
C GLY A 588 1.74 -20.73 8.37
N GLN A 589 0.89 -21.65 7.89
CA GLN A 589 0.30 -21.59 6.55
C GLN A 589 -1.05 -20.88 6.50
N ARG A 590 -1.59 -20.49 7.64
CA ARG A 590 -2.87 -19.78 7.69
C ARG A 590 -2.69 -18.28 7.74
N LYS A 591 -3.47 -17.59 6.92
CA LYS A 591 -3.54 -16.14 6.90
C LYS A 591 -4.94 -15.67 7.24
N TYR A 592 -5.02 -14.73 8.14
CA TYR A 592 -6.25 -14.18 8.69
C TYR A 592 -6.35 -12.72 8.29
N VAL A 593 -7.42 -12.34 7.60
CA VAL A 593 -7.65 -10.98 7.12
C VAL A 593 -9.01 -10.50 7.63
N TYR A 594 -9.00 -9.49 8.48
CA TYR A 594 -10.22 -8.87 8.98
C TYR A 594 -10.42 -7.49 8.38
N ASN A 595 -11.54 -7.34 7.67
CA ASN A 595 -11.99 -6.05 7.16
C ASN A 595 -12.90 -5.39 8.21
N ALA A 596 -12.33 -4.47 8.99
CA ALA A 596 -13.07 -3.76 10.05
C ALA A 596 -14.14 -2.81 9.50
N THR A 597 -13.97 -2.31 8.27
CA THR A 597 -14.96 -1.45 7.61
C THR A 597 -16.23 -2.20 7.23
N ARG A 598 -16.11 -3.50 6.91
CA ARG A 598 -17.23 -4.36 6.44
C ARG A 598 -17.65 -5.41 7.44
N ASP A 599 -16.91 -5.55 8.53
CA ASP A 599 -17.05 -6.61 9.54
C ASP A 599 -16.96 -8.04 8.95
N VAL A 600 -16.01 -8.25 8.03
CA VAL A 600 -15.78 -9.54 7.35
C VAL A 600 -14.42 -10.09 7.75
N LEU A 601 -14.40 -11.35 8.20
CA LEU A 601 -13.17 -12.11 8.44
C LEU A 601 -13.01 -13.16 7.35
N GLU A 602 -11.88 -13.12 6.67
CA GLU A 602 -11.43 -14.10 5.69
C GLU A 602 -10.23 -14.86 6.27
N ILE A 603 -10.22 -16.18 6.07
CA ILE A 603 -9.10 -17.04 6.48
C ILE A 603 -8.69 -17.86 5.26
N TYR A 604 -7.40 -17.85 4.94
CA TYR A 604 -6.84 -18.58 3.82
C TYR A 604 -5.82 -19.60 4.27
N ASP A 605 -5.75 -20.73 3.57
CA ASP A 605 -4.66 -21.71 3.68
C ASP A 605 -3.69 -21.50 2.51
N LEU A 606 -2.59 -20.81 2.75
CA LEU A 606 -1.64 -20.44 1.70
C LEU A 606 -0.89 -21.64 1.09
N ALA A 607 -0.92 -22.82 1.72
CA ALA A 607 -0.37 -24.02 1.14
C ALA A 607 -1.21 -24.56 -0.02
N THR A 608 -2.53 -24.41 0.06
CA THR A 608 -3.48 -24.89 -0.95
C THR A 608 -4.06 -23.77 -1.81
N ASP A 609 -4.10 -22.55 -1.28
CA ASP A 609 -4.61 -21.34 -1.95
C ASP A 609 -3.64 -20.16 -1.79
N PRO A 610 -2.46 -20.21 -2.40
CA PRO A 610 -1.47 -19.13 -2.32
C PRO A 610 -1.92 -17.82 -2.99
N GLY A 611 -3.01 -17.84 -3.73
CA GLY A 611 -3.60 -16.66 -4.37
C GLY A 611 -4.81 -16.09 -3.64
N GLU A 612 -5.13 -16.59 -2.43
CA GLU A 612 -6.17 -16.06 -1.54
C GLU A 612 -7.54 -15.87 -2.23
N ARG A 613 -7.96 -16.87 -3.02
CA ARG A 613 -9.19 -16.79 -3.83
C ARG A 613 -10.39 -17.49 -3.21
N SER A 614 -10.14 -18.37 -2.26
CA SER A 614 -11.14 -19.27 -1.69
C SER A 614 -11.06 -19.29 -0.16
N PRO A 615 -11.66 -18.31 0.52
CA PRO A 615 -11.62 -18.25 1.97
C PRO A 615 -12.27 -19.49 2.60
N LEU A 616 -11.68 -19.97 3.68
CA LEU A 616 -12.16 -21.10 4.45
C LEU A 616 -13.45 -20.73 5.21
N ALA A 617 -14.26 -21.75 5.51
CA ALA A 617 -15.40 -21.55 6.40
C ALA A 617 -14.92 -21.20 7.82
N VAL A 618 -15.45 -20.13 8.39
CA VAL A 618 -15.05 -19.60 9.69
C VAL A 618 -16.13 -19.91 10.73
N SER A 619 -15.77 -20.61 11.82
CA SER A 619 -16.67 -20.81 12.95
C SER A 619 -16.73 -19.57 13.86
N ASP A 620 -17.84 -19.40 14.61
CA ASP A 620 -17.98 -18.29 15.57
C ASP A 620 -16.87 -18.29 16.63
N ALA A 621 -16.39 -19.46 17.03
CA ALA A 621 -15.30 -19.58 18.00
C ALA A 621 -13.96 -19.11 17.42
N GLU A 622 -13.68 -19.46 16.17
CA GLU A 622 -12.47 -19.02 15.46
C GLU A 622 -12.51 -17.52 15.17
N ARG A 623 -13.67 -17.00 14.72
CA ARG A 623 -13.89 -15.58 14.56
C ARG A 623 -13.60 -14.81 15.85
N ARG A 624 -14.17 -15.22 16.97
CA ARG A 624 -13.94 -14.56 18.27
C ARG A 624 -12.46 -14.56 18.66
N ARG A 625 -11.77 -15.71 18.57
CA ARG A 625 -10.35 -15.80 18.89
C ARG A 625 -9.49 -14.88 18.00
N THR A 626 -9.74 -14.89 16.70
CA THR A 626 -9.03 -14.05 15.74
C THR A 626 -9.24 -12.57 16.03
N LEU A 627 -10.48 -12.15 16.25
CA LEU A 627 -10.77 -10.73 16.55
C LEU A 627 -10.19 -10.29 17.89
N GLN A 628 -10.19 -11.14 18.92
CA GLN A 628 -9.55 -10.85 20.21
C GLN A 628 -8.05 -10.66 20.05
N ARG A 629 -7.37 -11.49 19.25
CA ARG A 629 -5.94 -11.35 18.96
C ARG A 629 -5.64 -10.07 18.21
N LEU A 630 -6.38 -9.75 17.16
CA LEU A 630 -6.20 -8.49 16.41
C LEU A 630 -6.48 -7.27 17.30
N ALA A 631 -7.52 -7.35 18.16
CA ALA A 631 -7.80 -6.30 19.15
C ALA A 631 -6.63 -6.10 20.11
N SER A 632 -6.07 -7.20 20.63
CA SER A 632 -4.89 -7.15 21.52
C SER A 632 -3.71 -6.49 20.83
N TRP A 633 -3.43 -6.85 19.56
CA TRP A 633 -2.35 -6.21 18.79
C TRP A 633 -2.58 -4.71 18.61
N VAL A 634 -3.77 -4.31 18.14
CA VAL A 634 -4.09 -2.89 17.90
C VAL A 634 -4.01 -2.06 19.19
N GLN A 635 -4.58 -2.56 20.29
CA GLN A 635 -4.56 -1.88 21.60
C GLN A 635 -3.16 -1.79 22.16
N TYR A 636 -2.37 -2.85 22.01
CA TYR A 636 -0.97 -2.85 22.42
C TYR A 636 -0.15 -1.79 21.66
N GLN A 637 -0.35 -1.66 20.33
CA GLN A 637 0.33 -0.63 19.53
C GLN A 637 -0.01 0.78 20.04
N GLU A 638 -1.29 1.06 20.29
CA GLU A 638 -1.71 2.37 20.79
C GLU A 638 -1.08 2.69 22.15
N GLU A 639 -1.07 1.71 23.06
CA GLU A 639 -0.48 1.88 24.38
C GLU A 639 1.05 2.07 24.32
N LEU A 640 1.74 1.29 23.49
CA LEU A 640 3.18 1.40 23.26
C LEU A 640 3.55 2.80 22.75
N PHE A 641 2.87 3.27 21.70
CA PHE A 641 3.14 4.59 21.13
C PHE A 641 2.80 5.74 22.10
N ALA A 642 1.73 5.62 22.89
CA ALA A 642 1.42 6.60 23.92
C ALA A 642 2.57 6.72 24.94
N ARG A 643 3.12 5.59 25.39
CA ARG A 643 4.26 5.56 26.32
C ARG A 643 5.55 6.11 25.72
N LEU A 644 5.85 5.74 24.47
CA LEU A 644 7.03 6.26 23.76
C LEU A 644 6.92 7.76 23.51
N ALA A 645 5.73 8.26 23.18
CA ALA A 645 5.48 9.68 22.97
C ALA A 645 5.59 10.52 24.28
N ASP A 646 5.26 9.91 25.43
CA ASP A 646 5.41 10.53 26.76
C ASP A 646 6.84 10.48 27.32
N GLY A 647 7.82 9.95 26.54
CA GLY A 647 9.22 9.81 26.95
C GLY A 647 9.46 8.76 28.04
N ALA A 648 8.56 7.78 28.15
CA ALA A 648 8.72 6.67 29.09
C ALA A 648 9.79 5.69 28.58
N VAL A 649 11.01 5.79 29.09
CA VAL A 649 12.10 4.86 28.77
C VAL A 649 11.78 3.47 29.33
N ILE A 650 11.60 2.51 28.44
CA ILE A 650 11.50 1.10 28.80
C ILE A 650 12.91 0.60 29.10
N ARG A 651 13.33 0.60 30.37
CA ARG A 651 14.66 0.15 30.77
C ARG A 651 14.80 -1.37 30.61
N GLN A 652 15.88 -1.76 29.96
CA GLN A 652 16.30 -3.16 29.76
C GLN A 652 16.86 -3.80 31.04
N VAL A 653 16.56 -5.08 31.22
CA VAL A 653 17.40 -5.98 32.03
C VAL A 653 18.46 -6.57 31.09
N GLU A 654 19.73 -6.36 31.37
CA GLU A 654 20.83 -6.95 30.61
C GLU A 654 20.69 -8.49 30.62
N LEU A 655 20.45 -9.06 29.45
CA LEU A 655 20.56 -10.50 29.23
C LEU A 655 22.00 -10.79 28.75
N PRO A 656 22.62 -11.89 29.15
CA PRO A 656 23.94 -12.23 28.66
C PRO A 656 23.93 -12.42 27.14
N ALA A 657 25.02 -11.98 26.48
CA ALA A 657 25.16 -12.11 25.04
C ALA A 657 24.95 -13.59 24.62
N ALA A 658 23.91 -13.81 23.81
CA ALA A 658 23.65 -15.12 23.25
C ALA A 658 24.60 -15.36 22.06
N ARG A 659 25.27 -16.51 22.01
CA ARG A 659 25.96 -16.95 20.79
C ARG A 659 24.91 -17.43 19.80
N ILE A 660 24.96 -16.92 18.56
CA ILE A 660 24.07 -17.38 17.51
C ILE A 660 24.58 -18.70 16.98
N GLU A 661 23.81 -19.75 17.19
CA GLU A 661 24.04 -21.07 16.67
C GLU A 661 22.88 -21.47 15.80
N HIS A 662 23.03 -21.32 14.48
CA HIS A 662 21.98 -21.66 13.52
C HIS A 662 22.56 -22.46 12.36
N PRO A 663 21.90 -23.55 11.89
CA PRO A 663 22.45 -24.46 10.87
C PRO A 663 22.68 -23.80 9.51
N LEU A 664 22.06 -22.64 9.24
CA LEU A 664 22.23 -21.89 8.00
C LEU A 664 23.41 -20.91 8.01
N ILE A 665 24.08 -20.72 9.18
CA ILE A 665 25.24 -19.85 9.33
C ILE A 665 26.50 -20.71 9.26
N ARG A 666 27.43 -20.38 8.37
CA ARG A 666 28.73 -21.10 8.23
C ARG A 666 29.63 -20.85 9.43
N PRO A 667 30.35 -21.86 9.91
CA PRO A 667 31.40 -21.64 10.90
C PRO A 667 32.50 -20.76 10.31
N THR A 668 32.82 -19.66 10.96
CA THR A 668 34.04 -18.91 10.65
C THR A 668 35.24 -19.71 11.14
N ALA A 669 36.14 -20.08 10.24
CA ALA A 669 37.39 -20.72 10.60
C ALA A 669 38.21 -19.70 11.43
N LEU A 670 38.51 -20.04 12.70
CA LEU A 670 39.46 -19.28 13.49
C LEU A 670 40.82 -19.22 12.76
N PRO A 671 41.46 -18.05 12.64
CA PRO A 671 42.79 -17.99 12.09
C PRO A 671 43.73 -18.85 12.96
N ALA A 672 44.44 -19.77 12.34
CA ALA A 672 45.41 -20.67 12.97
C ALA A 672 46.70 -19.92 13.41
N SER A 673 46.58 -18.99 14.38
CA SER A 673 47.72 -18.27 14.93
C SER A 673 47.55 -17.91 16.41
N ALA A 674 47.56 -18.90 17.26
CA ALA A 674 47.92 -18.73 18.68
C ALA A 674 48.28 -20.06 19.31
N ALA A 675 49.24 -20.77 18.70
CA ALA A 675 49.94 -21.87 19.31
C ALA A 675 51.43 -21.67 19.09
N ARG A 676 52.03 -20.74 19.84
CA ARG A 676 53.46 -20.80 20.28
C ARG A 676 53.61 -20.02 21.58
#